data_211763a7703960f7069a941c68b6d85b
#
_entry.id   211763a7703960f7069a941c68b6d85b
#
_cell.length_a   1.000
_cell.length_b   1.000
_cell.length_c   1.000
_cell.angle_alpha   90.00
_cell.angle_beta   90.00
_cell.angle_gamma   90.00
#
_symmetry.space_group_name_H-M   'P 1'
#
loop_
_entity.id
_entity.type
_entity.pdbx_description
1 polymer ?
#
loop_
_entity_poly.entity_id
_entity_poly.type
_entity_poly.pdbx_seq_one_letter_code
_entity_poly.pdbx_strand_id
1 'polypeptide(L)'
;MLATIADLPSVPYRDPATAVMADPQVPEEKRFCANSACGKPVGRSRDGRPGLTDGFCRHCGTQFSFTPKLAKGDLVGDQYRVLGCLAHGGLGWIYLASDENLDGRWVVLKGLLNTMDPEALRVAEAERRFLTTVDHPNIVKIYNFVRAGGHSYIVMEYVGGQSLHELRRQGPLPLREALMYGREILHAFGYLHEQGLVYCDLKPANVIRVGKGLKIIDMGAVQPFGSPVGSSWVTPGYHAPELETRPSSVASDLYTVARTLAVLAVPGWSPTSGGVPNPLPDDCGHPSFTRLLRRATAPDPADRFQSAWEMEEQLVGVLREVCALEEGVPYPAMSSLFGPERTAVGTALSESREQVFGPLDPRAAAAALPVPLTDPGDPAAGALAGLLGSEGPELLAQLAGMTQTPETKLMRVRLLAEDVSPEAPAALDDLDHELPGDWRVTWYRGVFALAGGQADMAVTCFDACLSALPGEPAPKLALAFALECAGRPAAGWYDLVWRTDRAYVSAAFGLARSGRMNVLDEVPSTSVYRVAAQVALAASVVRRPDLSGLTPSDLVSAVERVTGLKGIDGRQRDVLTAELLRGALDWLETGPPSPPKDLTLAGAPFTEQGLRRRLESIYRRLAAHADSRQERHAFIDLANSVRPRTWW
;
A
#
# COMPACT_ATOMS: atom_id res chain seq x y z
N MET A 1 -7.54 0.47 18.25
CA MET A 1 -8.80 0.54 17.47
C MET A 1 -8.38 0.82 16.03
N LEU A 2 -8.40 -0.18 15.16
CA LEU A 2 -8.24 0.01 13.71
C LEU A 2 -9.42 0.91 13.28
N ALA A 3 -9.11 2.14 12.88
CA ALA A 3 -10.10 2.97 12.19
C ALA A 3 -10.65 2.11 11.05
N THR A 4 -11.96 1.91 11.02
CA THR A 4 -12.64 1.07 10.03
C THR A 4 -12.34 1.68 8.67
N ILE A 5 -11.39 1.11 7.96
CA ILE A 5 -11.18 1.40 6.54
C ILE A 5 -12.54 1.10 5.92
N ALA A 6 -13.16 2.10 5.30
CA ALA A 6 -14.57 2.16 4.94
C ALA A 6 -15.21 0.82 4.56
N ASP A 7 -16.45 0.63 4.98
CA ASP A 7 -17.29 -0.49 4.57
C ASP A 7 -17.53 -0.47 3.05
N LEU A 8 -17.48 -1.62 2.41
CA LEU A 8 -17.91 -1.77 1.03
C LEU A 8 -19.36 -1.28 0.86
N PRO A 9 -19.69 -0.58 -0.23
CA PRO A 9 -21.06 -0.15 -0.47
C PRO A 9 -22.00 -1.35 -0.47
N SER A 10 -23.14 -1.27 0.25
CA SER A 10 -24.09 -2.37 0.32
C SER A 10 -24.78 -2.63 -1.02
N VAL A 11 -24.88 -3.89 -1.41
CA VAL A 11 -25.64 -4.32 -2.60
C VAL A 11 -26.94 -4.93 -2.14
N PRO A 12 -28.09 -4.51 -2.73
CA PRO A 12 -29.36 -5.13 -2.42
C PRO A 12 -29.37 -6.60 -2.87
N TYR A 13 -30.00 -7.44 -2.06
CA TYR A 13 -30.22 -8.84 -2.40
C TYR A 13 -31.10 -8.95 -3.63
N ARG A 14 -30.68 -9.74 -4.61
CA ARG A 14 -31.51 -10.05 -5.79
C ARG A 14 -32.30 -11.31 -5.55
N ASP A 15 -33.60 -11.24 -5.81
CA ASP A 15 -34.46 -12.43 -5.79
C ASP A 15 -33.92 -13.45 -6.82
N PRO A 16 -33.52 -14.64 -6.39
CA PRO A 16 -33.01 -15.70 -7.27
C PRO A 16 -33.95 -16.06 -8.43
N ALA A 17 -35.26 -15.99 -8.24
CA ALA A 17 -36.22 -16.29 -9.29
C ALA A 17 -36.08 -15.36 -10.50
N THR A 18 -35.62 -14.12 -10.28
CA THR A 18 -35.39 -13.16 -11.38
C THR A 18 -34.12 -13.46 -12.19
N ALA A 19 -33.23 -14.29 -11.66
CA ALA A 19 -31.99 -14.71 -12.33
C ALA A 19 -32.20 -15.94 -13.23
N VAL A 20 -33.34 -16.63 -13.16
CA VAL A 20 -33.65 -17.78 -13.97
C VAL A 20 -33.87 -17.35 -15.43
N MET A 21 -33.14 -17.98 -16.35
CA MET A 21 -33.27 -17.74 -17.78
C MET A 21 -34.62 -18.20 -18.30
N ALA A 22 -35.36 -17.32 -19.00
CA ALA A 22 -36.64 -17.68 -19.59
C ALA A 22 -36.49 -18.69 -20.76
N ASP A 23 -35.44 -18.51 -21.57
CA ASP A 23 -35.05 -19.39 -22.66
C ASP A 23 -33.55 -19.70 -22.56
N PRO A 24 -33.17 -20.85 -21.95
CA PRO A 24 -31.78 -21.21 -21.70
C PRO A 24 -31.08 -21.63 -22.99
N GLN A 25 -30.39 -20.70 -23.64
CA GLN A 25 -29.59 -20.96 -24.84
C GLN A 25 -28.12 -20.52 -24.61
N VAL A 26 -27.19 -21.30 -25.18
CA VAL A 26 -25.79 -20.91 -25.29
C VAL A 26 -25.59 -20.20 -26.63
N PRO A 27 -25.16 -18.91 -26.63
CA PRO A 27 -24.84 -18.18 -27.84
C PRO A 27 -23.83 -18.93 -28.71
N GLU A 28 -24.02 -18.91 -30.04
CA GLU A 28 -23.18 -19.67 -30.96
C GLU A 28 -21.68 -19.32 -30.86
N GLU A 29 -21.36 -18.06 -30.62
CA GLU A 29 -19.99 -17.57 -30.43
C GLU A 29 -19.30 -18.19 -29.20
N LYS A 30 -20.08 -18.69 -28.25
CA LYS A 30 -19.58 -19.36 -27.02
C LYS A 30 -19.59 -20.89 -27.10
N ARG A 31 -19.94 -21.45 -28.26
CA ARG A 31 -19.98 -22.91 -28.45
C ARG A 31 -18.63 -23.42 -28.94
N PHE A 32 -17.91 -24.13 -28.06
CA PHE A 32 -16.60 -24.73 -28.33
C PHE A 32 -16.61 -26.21 -27.96
N CYS A 33 -15.73 -26.99 -28.61
CA CYS A 33 -15.53 -28.39 -28.30
C CYS A 33 -15.04 -28.57 -26.86
N ALA A 34 -15.68 -29.47 -26.12
CA ALA A 34 -15.31 -29.76 -24.73
C ALA A 34 -13.96 -30.51 -24.58
N ASN A 35 -13.42 -31.06 -25.67
CA ASN A 35 -12.08 -31.67 -25.67
C ASN A 35 -11.03 -30.55 -25.60
N SER A 36 -10.29 -30.50 -24.49
CA SER A 36 -9.26 -29.48 -24.23
C SER A 36 -8.16 -29.44 -25.28
N ALA A 37 -7.79 -30.60 -25.84
CA ALA A 37 -6.81 -30.70 -26.92
C ALA A 37 -7.35 -30.19 -28.28
N CYS A 38 -8.65 -30.00 -28.40
CA CYS A 38 -9.28 -29.52 -29.64
C CYS A 38 -9.72 -28.05 -29.57
N GLY A 39 -10.56 -27.69 -28.60
CA GLY A 39 -11.03 -26.32 -28.35
C GLY A 39 -11.67 -25.59 -29.56
N LYS A 40 -11.97 -26.29 -30.66
CA LYS A 40 -12.48 -25.68 -31.89
C LYS A 40 -13.96 -25.28 -31.77
N PRO A 41 -14.41 -24.23 -32.48
CA PRO A 41 -15.82 -23.86 -32.53
C PRO A 41 -16.68 -25.02 -33.02
N VAL A 42 -17.82 -25.24 -32.35
CA VAL A 42 -18.81 -26.29 -32.71
C VAL A 42 -20.23 -25.73 -32.69
N GLY A 43 -21.16 -26.40 -33.35
CA GLY A 43 -22.57 -26.06 -33.30
C GLY A 43 -22.93 -24.69 -33.83
N ARG A 44 -22.13 -24.08 -34.72
CA ARG A 44 -22.33 -22.74 -35.27
C ARG A 44 -23.11 -22.80 -36.59
N SER A 45 -23.88 -21.76 -36.85
CA SER A 45 -24.58 -21.54 -38.12
C SER A 45 -23.59 -21.52 -39.28
N ARG A 46 -23.97 -22.13 -40.37
CA ARG A 46 -23.17 -22.18 -41.60
C ARG A 46 -24.06 -22.32 -42.85
N ASP A 47 -23.69 -21.60 -43.91
CA ASP A 47 -24.34 -21.70 -45.22
C ASP A 47 -25.88 -21.55 -45.15
N GLY A 48 -26.38 -20.60 -44.30
CA GLY A 48 -27.81 -20.34 -44.12
C GLY A 48 -28.54 -21.36 -43.24
N ARG A 49 -27.86 -22.39 -42.70
CA ARG A 49 -28.45 -23.36 -41.76
C ARG A 49 -28.17 -22.94 -40.32
N PRO A 50 -29.16 -23.02 -39.40
CA PRO A 50 -28.96 -22.69 -37.99
C PRO A 50 -27.96 -23.65 -37.35
N GLY A 51 -27.23 -23.12 -36.36
CA GLY A 51 -26.27 -23.91 -35.56
C GLY A 51 -26.97 -24.98 -34.73
N LEU A 52 -26.32 -26.13 -34.57
CA LEU A 52 -26.83 -27.25 -33.76
C LEU A 52 -26.48 -27.05 -32.31
N THR A 53 -27.39 -27.35 -31.39
CA THR A 53 -27.14 -27.38 -29.95
C THR A 53 -26.48 -28.70 -29.50
N ASP A 54 -26.68 -29.76 -30.26
CA ASP A 54 -26.17 -31.11 -29.98
C ASP A 54 -25.52 -31.70 -31.22
N GLY A 55 -24.45 -32.49 -31.07
CA GLY A 55 -23.76 -33.09 -32.20
C GLY A 55 -22.33 -33.56 -31.85
N PHE A 56 -21.52 -33.72 -32.88
CA PHE A 56 -20.12 -34.16 -32.77
C PHE A 56 -19.18 -33.11 -33.37
N CYS A 57 -18.06 -32.87 -32.71
CA CYS A 57 -17.02 -31.99 -33.22
C CYS A 57 -16.44 -32.55 -34.53
N ARG A 58 -16.46 -31.73 -35.58
CA ARG A 58 -15.94 -32.14 -36.90
C ARG A 58 -14.44 -32.35 -36.94
N HIS A 59 -13.71 -31.84 -35.95
CA HIS A 59 -12.25 -31.93 -35.89
C HIS A 59 -11.74 -33.15 -35.10
N CYS A 60 -12.40 -33.49 -34.00
CA CYS A 60 -11.92 -34.55 -33.11
C CYS A 60 -12.97 -35.62 -32.76
N GLY A 61 -14.19 -35.52 -33.30
CA GLY A 61 -15.26 -36.48 -33.06
C GLY A 61 -15.91 -36.42 -31.67
N THR A 62 -15.44 -35.54 -30.77
CA THR A 62 -16.02 -35.42 -29.43
C THR A 62 -17.47 -34.92 -29.52
N GLN A 63 -18.36 -35.59 -28.81
CA GLN A 63 -19.76 -35.20 -28.70
C GLN A 63 -19.86 -33.84 -27.94
N PHE A 64 -20.73 -32.98 -28.39
CA PHE A 64 -21.11 -31.73 -27.70
C PHE A 64 -22.60 -31.67 -27.49
N SER A 65 -23.04 -31.07 -26.38
CA SER A 65 -24.43 -30.78 -26.09
C SER A 65 -24.52 -29.48 -25.28
N PHE A 66 -25.25 -28.52 -25.82
CA PHE A 66 -25.54 -27.25 -25.16
C PHE A 66 -26.98 -27.19 -24.66
N THR A 67 -27.71 -28.29 -24.74
CA THR A 67 -29.06 -28.43 -24.21
C THR A 67 -29.02 -28.68 -22.70
N PRO A 68 -29.85 -27.99 -21.89
CA PRO A 68 -29.95 -28.25 -20.46
C PRO A 68 -30.27 -29.73 -20.17
N LYS A 69 -29.63 -30.33 -19.17
CA LYS A 69 -29.83 -31.74 -18.79
C LYS A 69 -30.92 -31.93 -17.72
N LEU A 70 -31.30 -30.85 -17.03
CA LEU A 70 -32.37 -30.80 -16.06
C LEU A 70 -33.44 -29.81 -16.51
N ALA A 71 -34.69 -30.20 -16.33
CA ALA A 71 -35.86 -29.36 -16.60
C ALA A 71 -36.42 -28.75 -15.31
N LYS A 72 -37.16 -27.65 -15.40
CA LYS A 72 -37.91 -27.08 -14.28
C LYS A 72 -38.88 -28.12 -13.71
N GLY A 73 -38.80 -28.35 -12.41
CA GLY A 73 -39.62 -29.34 -11.69
C GLY A 73 -38.93 -30.66 -11.45
N ASP A 74 -37.78 -30.95 -12.11
CA ASP A 74 -37.01 -32.18 -11.82
C ASP A 74 -36.57 -32.21 -10.36
N LEU A 75 -36.63 -33.40 -9.75
CA LEU A 75 -36.15 -33.63 -8.38
C LEU A 75 -34.80 -34.37 -8.45
N VAL A 76 -33.74 -33.72 -8.01
CA VAL A 76 -32.36 -34.20 -8.03
C VAL A 76 -32.00 -34.73 -6.65
N GLY A 77 -31.57 -36.01 -6.58
CA GLY A 77 -31.19 -36.67 -5.31
C GLY A 77 -32.31 -36.72 -4.30
N ASP A 78 -33.57 -36.80 -4.77
CA ASP A 78 -34.79 -36.85 -3.95
C ASP A 78 -34.95 -35.70 -2.96
N GLN A 79 -34.25 -34.58 -3.21
CA GLN A 79 -34.16 -33.43 -2.30
C GLN A 79 -34.24 -32.07 -3.01
N TYR A 80 -33.57 -31.92 -4.16
CA TYR A 80 -33.37 -30.62 -4.77
C TYR A 80 -34.29 -30.43 -6.00
N ARG A 81 -35.32 -29.59 -5.87
CA ARG A 81 -36.25 -29.31 -6.95
C ARG A 81 -35.70 -28.20 -7.84
N VAL A 82 -35.47 -28.50 -9.12
CA VAL A 82 -34.97 -27.56 -10.11
C VAL A 82 -35.99 -26.48 -10.42
N LEU A 83 -35.59 -25.22 -10.34
CA LEU A 83 -36.41 -24.04 -10.65
C LEU A 83 -36.10 -23.51 -12.05
N GLY A 84 -34.90 -23.72 -12.58
CA GLY A 84 -34.48 -23.36 -13.93
C GLY A 84 -32.98 -23.12 -14.05
N CYS A 85 -32.55 -22.74 -15.26
CA CYS A 85 -31.14 -22.44 -15.56
C CYS A 85 -30.77 -21.02 -15.15
N LEU A 86 -29.61 -20.86 -14.50
CA LEU A 86 -29.01 -19.56 -14.17
C LEU A 86 -27.98 -19.12 -15.20
N ALA A 87 -27.13 -20.04 -15.65
CA ALA A 87 -26.02 -19.77 -16.55
C ALA A 87 -25.52 -21.05 -17.22
N HIS A 88 -24.66 -20.90 -18.24
CA HIS A 88 -23.84 -21.98 -18.78
C HIS A 88 -22.36 -21.65 -18.60
N GLY A 89 -21.61 -22.54 -17.99
CA GLY A 89 -20.16 -22.42 -17.76
C GLY A 89 -19.36 -23.47 -18.52
N GLY A 90 -18.04 -23.54 -18.29
CA GLY A 90 -17.14 -24.50 -18.94
C GLY A 90 -17.46 -25.97 -18.65
N LEU A 91 -18.08 -26.26 -17.51
CA LEU A 91 -18.48 -27.62 -17.08
C LEU A 91 -19.95 -27.94 -17.40
N GLY A 92 -20.69 -27.03 -18.01
CA GLY A 92 -22.09 -27.20 -18.37
C GLY A 92 -23.03 -26.18 -17.72
N TRP A 93 -24.31 -26.56 -17.64
CA TRP A 93 -25.37 -25.70 -17.11
C TRP A 93 -25.31 -25.58 -15.58
N ILE A 94 -25.64 -24.41 -15.09
CA ILE A 94 -25.80 -24.05 -13.68
C ILE A 94 -27.28 -23.81 -13.43
N TYR A 95 -27.87 -24.51 -12.47
CA TYR A 95 -29.29 -24.48 -12.19
C TYR A 95 -29.56 -23.88 -10.81
N LEU A 96 -30.64 -23.12 -10.71
CA LEU A 96 -31.26 -22.79 -9.45
C LEU A 96 -32.15 -23.94 -9.01
N ALA A 97 -32.05 -24.33 -7.75
CA ALA A 97 -32.93 -25.33 -7.17
C ALA A 97 -33.39 -24.91 -5.75
N SER A 98 -34.44 -25.56 -5.27
CA SER A 98 -34.98 -25.43 -3.92
C SER A 98 -34.70 -26.72 -3.17
N ASP A 99 -34.16 -26.62 -1.97
CA ASP A 99 -33.95 -27.76 -1.06
C ASP A 99 -35.26 -28.04 -0.32
N GLU A 100 -35.93 -29.13 -0.66
CA GLU A 100 -37.22 -29.50 -0.05
C GLU A 100 -37.09 -29.98 1.39
N ASN A 101 -35.91 -30.43 1.81
CA ASN A 101 -35.64 -30.82 3.19
C ASN A 101 -35.35 -29.64 4.13
N LEU A 102 -35.08 -28.45 3.56
CA LEU A 102 -34.76 -27.22 4.29
C LEU A 102 -35.72 -26.08 3.92
N ASP A 103 -37.02 -26.30 4.04
CA ASP A 103 -38.09 -25.32 3.85
C ASP A 103 -37.96 -24.49 2.54
N GLY A 104 -37.51 -25.12 1.48
CA GLY A 104 -37.36 -24.45 0.20
C GLY A 104 -36.12 -23.56 0.08
N ARG A 105 -35.10 -23.77 0.88
CA ARG A 105 -33.83 -23.04 0.80
C ARG A 105 -33.26 -23.10 -0.62
N TRP A 106 -32.86 -21.96 -1.12
CA TRP A 106 -32.29 -21.83 -2.45
C TRP A 106 -30.86 -22.33 -2.49
N VAL A 107 -30.59 -23.16 -3.49
CA VAL A 107 -29.26 -23.76 -3.75
C VAL A 107 -28.94 -23.68 -5.24
N VAL A 108 -27.67 -23.82 -5.56
CA VAL A 108 -27.19 -23.93 -6.94
C VAL A 108 -26.73 -25.35 -7.20
N LEU A 109 -27.16 -25.91 -8.33
CA LEU A 109 -26.65 -27.17 -8.84
C LEU A 109 -25.71 -26.88 -10.02
N LYS A 110 -24.43 -27.20 -9.88
CA LYS A 110 -23.40 -27.05 -10.93
C LYS A 110 -22.98 -28.42 -11.43
N GLY A 111 -23.12 -28.67 -12.74
CA GLY A 111 -22.70 -29.93 -13.35
C GLY A 111 -21.20 -30.19 -13.16
N LEU A 112 -20.86 -31.42 -12.79
CA LEU A 112 -19.51 -31.92 -12.86
C LEU A 112 -19.24 -32.50 -14.26
N LEU A 113 -17.97 -32.58 -14.67
CA LEU A 113 -17.53 -33.03 -15.99
C LEU A 113 -18.33 -34.23 -16.52
N ASN A 114 -18.72 -34.14 -17.78
CA ASN A 114 -19.33 -35.22 -18.56
C ASN A 114 -18.30 -36.36 -18.85
N THR A 115 -17.88 -37.11 -17.85
CA THR A 115 -17.23 -38.36 -18.12
C THR A 115 -18.30 -39.46 -18.05
N MET A 116 -18.42 -40.23 -19.11
CA MET A 116 -19.30 -41.43 -19.15
C MET A 116 -18.71 -42.60 -18.33
N ASP A 117 -17.53 -42.42 -17.76
CA ASP A 117 -16.87 -43.39 -16.91
C ASP A 117 -17.29 -43.22 -15.43
N PRO A 118 -18.06 -44.18 -14.87
CA PRO A 118 -18.53 -44.13 -13.49
C PRO A 118 -17.41 -44.20 -12.45
N GLU A 119 -16.24 -44.74 -12.82
CA GLU A 119 -15.12 -44.90 -11.91
C GLU A 119 -14.30 -43.61 -11.84
N ALA A 120 -14.04 -42.96 -12.98
CA ALA A 120 -13.43 -41.65 -13.04
C ALA A 120 -14.28 -40.60 -12.32
N LEU A 121 -15.61 -40.67 -12.41
CA LEU A 121 -16.53 -39.81 -11.67
C LEU A 121 -16.44 -40.04 -10.15
N ARG A 122 -16.37 -41.27 -9.69
CA ARG A 122 -16.24 -41.59 -8.26
C ARG A 122 -14.91 -41.12 -7.67
N VAL A 123 -13.83 -41.21 -8.42
CA VAL A 123 -12.51 -40.69 -8.03
C VAL A 123 -12.55 -39.18 -7.96
N ALA A 124 -13.08 -38.50 -8.98
CA ALA A 124 -13.19 -37.05 -8.99
C ALA A 124 -14.11 -36.49 -7.88
N GLU A 125 -15.18 -37.18 -7.52
CA GLU A 125 -16.05 -36.85 -6.38
C GLU A 125 -15.32 -37.06 -5.04
N ALA A 126 -14.58 -38.17 -4.88
CA ALA A 126 -13.82 -38.44 -3.67
C ALA A 126 -12.69 -37.41 -3.46
N GLU A 127 -11.98 -37.08 -4.54
CA GLU A 127 -10.92 -36.08 -4.52
C GLU A 127 -11.44 -34.67 -4.16
N ARG A 128 -12.71 -34.37 -4.41
CA ARG A 128 -13.31 -33.05 -4.14
C ARG A 128 -14.15 -32.98 -2.86
N ARG A 129 -14.30 -34.09 -2.13
CA ARG A 129 -15.05 -34.09 -0.87
C ARG A 129 -14.48 -33.13 0.17
N PHE A 130 -13.18 -32.86 0.17
CA PHE A 130 -12.57 -31.88 1.06
C PHE A 130 -13.17 -30.49 0.90
N LEU A 131 -13.72 -30.17 -0.30
CA LEU A 131 -14.36 -28.87 -0.53
C LEU A 131 -15.60 -28.62 0.36
N THR A 132 -16.22 -29.70 0.88
CA THR A 132 -17.33 -29.57 1.84
C THR A 132 -16.87 -29.14 3.25
N THR A 133 -15.58 -29.25 3.54
CA THR A 133 -14.99 -28.81 4.82
C THR A 133 -14.55 -27.35 4.79
N VAL A 134 -14.50 -26.72 3.61
CA VAL A 134 -14.17 -25.30 3.45
C VAL A 134 -15.33 -24.47 3.99
N ASP A 135 -15.10 -23.70 5.05
CA ASP A 135 -16.09 -22.82 5.67
C ASP A 135 -15.47 -21.46 5.96
N HIS A 136 -15.69 -20.50 5.06
CA HIS A 136 -15.16 -19.14 5.14
C HIS A 136 -16.21 -18.15 4.62
N PRO A 137 -16.39 -16.95 5.24
CA PRO A 137 -17.43 -16.00 4.85
C PRO A 137 -17.31 -15.52 3.41
N ASN A 138 -16.09 -15.41 2.88
CA ASN A 138 -15.81 -14.96 1.50
C ASN A 138 -15.73 -16.09 0.48
N ILE A 139 -16.04 -17.35 0.84
CA ILE A 139 -16.05 -18.51 -0.06
C ILE A 139 -17.46 -19.07 -0.12
N VAL A 140 -17.89 -19.51 -1.30
CA VAL A 140 -19.16 -20.21 -1.47
C VAL A 140 -19.17 -21.52 -0.72
N LYS A 141 -20.20 -21.79 0.05
CA LYS A 141 -20.33 -23.04 0.79
C LYS A 141 -20.82 -24.16 -0.12
N ILE A 142 -20.11 -25.28 -0.14
CA ILE A 142 -20.53 -26.51 -0.81
C ILE A 142 -21.27 -27.38 0.21
N TYR A 143 -22.50 -27.77 -0.14
CA TYR A 143 -23.36 -28.54 0.76
C TYR A 143 -23.29 -30.02 0.48
N ASN A 144 -23.29 -30.43 -0.80
CA ASN A 144 -23.42 -31.83 -1.16
C ASN A 144 -22.93 -32.14 -2.58
N PHE A 145 -22.78 -33.43 -2.89
CA PHE A 145 -22.60 -33.96 -4.24
C PHE A 145 -23.73 -34.93 -4.53
N VAL A 146 -24.45 -34.73 -5.61
CA VAL A 146 -25.64 -35.53 -5.97
C VAL A 146 -25.60 -35.99 -7.42
N ARG A 147 -26.34 -37.07 -7.72
CA ARG A 147 -26.45 -37.66 -9.08
C ARG A 147 -27.88 -37.63 -9.55
N ALA A 148 -28.08 -37.33 -10.82
CA ALA A 148 -29.36 -37.44 -11.51
C ALA A 148 -29.15 -37.66 -13.01
N GLY A 149 -29.91 -38.55 -13.62
CA GLY A 149 -29.87 -38.83 -15.06
C GLY A 149 -28.49 -39.23 -15.61
N GLY A 150 -27.65 -39.88 -14.79
CA GLY A 150 -26.28 -40.27 -15.15
C GLY A 150 -25.25 -39.15 -15.06
N HIS A 151 -25.64 -37.94 -14.58
CA HIS A 151 -24.76 -36.80 -14.37
C HIS A 151 -24.56 -36.50 -12.88
N SER A 152 -23.38 -35.98 -12.50
CA SER A 152 -23.07 -35.57 -11.14
C SER A 152 -23.14 -34.06 -11.03
N TYR A 153 -23.66 -33.57 -9.89
CA TYR A 153 -23.83 -32.14 -9.59
C TYR A 153 -23.23 -31.81 -8.23
N ILE A 154 -22.59 -30.64 -8.14
CA ILE A 154 -22.22 -30.00 -6.88
C ILE A 154 -23.43 -29.16 -6.44
N VAL A 155 -23.85 -29.36 -5.19
CA VAL A 155 -24.87 -28.53 -4.52
C VAL A 155 -24.17 -27.50 -3.67
N MET A 156 -24.41 -26.22 -3.95
CA MET A 156 -23.74 -25.11 -3.26
C MET A 156 -24.69 -23.98 -2.90
N GLU A 157 -24.21 -23.08 -2.05
CA GLU A 157 -24.90 -21.86 -1.65
C GLU A 157 -25.31 -21.03 -2.89
N TYR A 158 -26.53 -20.54 -2.89
CA TYR A 158 -26.94 -19.48 -3.82
C TYR A 158 -26.41 -18.13 -3.32
N VAL A 159 -25.67 -17.42 -4.16
CA VAL A 159 -25.12 -16.09 -3.88
C VAL A 159 -25.84 -15.06 -4.74
N GLY A 160 -26.80 -14.34 -4.16
CA GLY A 160 -27.59 -13.31 -4.86
C GLY A 160 -26.84 -11.97 -4.87
N GLY A 161 -26.11 -11.70 -5.93
CA GLY A 161 -25.33 -10.48 -6.07
C GLY A 161 -24.95 -10.17 -7.51
N GLN A 162 -23.93 -9.34 -7.69
CA GLN A 162 -23.38 -8.97 -8.99
C GLN A 162 -21.91 -9.37 -9.06
N SER A 163 -21.48 -10.02 -10.14
CA SER A 163 -20.07 -10.38 -10.31
C SER A 163 -19.20 -9.13 -10.52
N LEU A 164 -17.95 -9.20 -10.10
CA LEU A 164 -16.98 -8.12 -10.36
C LEU A 164 -16.76 -7.93 -11.87
N HIS A 165 -16.97 -8.95 -12.68
CA HIS A 165 -16.95 -8.84 -14.13
C HIS A 165 -18.08 -7.95 -14.66
N GLU A 166 -19.30 -8.10 -14.15
CA GLU A 166 -20.44 -7.25 -14.54
C GLU A 166 -20.24 -5.81 -14.07
N LEU A 167 -19.69 -5.60 -12.86
CA LEU A 167 -19.31 -4.27 -12.37
C LEU A 167 -18.28 -3.62 -13.30
N ARG A 168 -17.23 -4.33 -13.65
CA ARG A 168 -16.14 -3.85 -14.52
C ARG A 168 -16.62 -3.46 -15.92
N ARG A 169 -17.68 -4.09 -16.43
CA ARG A 169 -18.31 -3.71 -17.74
C ARG A 169 -18.93 -2.31 -17.73
N GLN A 170 -19.24 -1.77 -16.55
CA GLN A 170 -19.76 -0.39 -16.40
C GLN A 170 -18.62 0.65 -16.39
N GLY A 171 -17.37 0.21 -16.29
CA GLY A 171 -16.15 1.03 -16.23
C GLY A 171 -15.12 0.46 -15.26
N PRO A 172 -13.92 1.06 -15.20
CA PRO A 172 -12.96 0.73 -14.15
C PRO A 172 -13.51 1.10 -12.79
N LEU A 173 -13.23 0.26 -11.79
CA LEU A 173 -13.61 0.54 -10.41
C LEU A 173 -12.69 1.62 -9.82
N PRO A 174 -13.18 2.44 -8.88
CA PRO A 174 -12.31 3.26 -8.05
C PRO A 174 -11.22 2.39 -7.40
N LEU A 175 -9.97 2.88 -7.36
CA LEU A 175 -8.84 2.09 -6.84
C LEU A 175 -9.10 1.62 -5.40
N ARG A 176 -9.65 2.50 -4.56
CA ARG A 176 -10.07 2.17 -3.20
C ARG A 176 -10.98 0.95 -3.15
N GLU A 177 -12.01 0.91 -3.98
CA GLU A 177 -12.97 -0.19 -4.01
C GLU A 177 -12.30 -1.49 -4.48
N ALA A 178 -11.46 -1.44 -5.50
CA ALA A 178 -10.71 -2.60 -5.99
C ALA A 178 -9.76 -3.17 -4.92
N LEU A 179 -9.07 -2.30 -4.17
CA LEU A 179 -8.19 -2.72 -3.06
C LEU A 179 -8.98 -3.34 -1.91
N MET A 180 -10.17 -2.82 -1.60
CA MET A 180 -11.05 -3.42 -0.57
C MET A 180 -11.50 -4.83 -0.98
N TYR A 181 -11.86 -5.05 -2.26
CA TYR A 181 -12.14 -6.41 -2.76
C TYR A 181 -10.89 -7.29 -2.72
N GLY A 182 -9.73 -6.73 -3.07
CA GLY A 182 -8.45 -7.45 -2.98
C GLY A 182 -8.15 -7.98 -1.58
N ARG A 183 -8.41 -7.16 -0.56
CA ARG A 183 -8.27 -7.55 0.84
C ARG A 183 -9.15 -8.73 1.20
N GLU A 184 -10.45 -8.67 0.89
CA GLU A 184 -11.39 -9.76 1.17
C GLU A 184 -11.04 -11.05 0.42
N ILE A 185 -10.52 -10.93 -0.81
CA ILE A 185 -10.02 -12.07 -1.60
C ILE A 185 -8.78 -12.68 -0.91
N LEU A 186 -7.83 -11.85 -0.47
CA LEU A 186 -6.61 -12.31 0.20
C LEU A 186 -6.92 -13.01 1.53
N HIS A 187 -7.91 -12.56 2.30
CA HIS A 187 -8.42 -13.26 3.47
C HIS A 187 -8.89 -14.68 3.13
N ALA A 188 -9.68 -14.83 2.06
CA ALA A 188 -10.13 -16.15 1.59
C ALA A 188 -8.97 -17.03 1.12
N PHE A 189 -7.97 -16.44 0.45
CA PHE A 189 -6.79 -17.15 -0.02
C PHE A 189 -5.88 -17.57 1.13
N GLY A 190 -5.66 -16.70 2.12
CA GLY A 190 -4.94 -17.06 3.36
C GLY A 190 -5.54 -18.30 4.02
N TYR A 191 -6.86 -18.33 4.18
CA TYR A 191 -7.57 -19.49 4.72
C TYR A 191 -7.37 -20.77 3.88
N LEU A 192 -7.47 -20.68 2.54
CA LEU A 192 -7.23 -21.84 1.67
C LEU A 192 -5.78 -22.32 1.77
N HIS A 193 -4.82 -21.40 1.75
CA HIS A 193 -3.40 -21.71 1.84
C HIS A 193 -3.04 -22.40 3.17
N GLU A 194 -3.65 -22.00 4.29
CA GLU A 194 -3.49 -22.65 5.60
C GLU A 194 -4.04 -24.08 5.60
N GLN A 195 -5.03 -24.38 4.74
CA GLN A 195 -5.55 -25.74 4.54
C GLN A 195 -4.73 -26.56 3.51
N GLY A 196 -3.62 -26.01 3.02
CA GLY A 196 -2.79 -26.67 2.01
C GLY A 196 -3.39 -26.66 0.59
N LEU A 197 -4.28 -25.71 0.30
CA LEU A 197 -5.03 -25.60 -0.95
C LEU A 197 -4.65 -24.34 -1.73
N VAL A 198 -4.70 -24.41 -3.06
CA VAL A 198 -4.62 -23.26 -3.99
C VAL A 198 -5.89 -23.17 -4.81
N TYR A 199 -6.27 -21.92 -5.15
CA TYR A 199 -7.51 -21.64 -5.88
C TYR A 199 -7.37 -21.77 -7.41
N CYS A 200 -6.27 -21.33 -7.98
CA CYS A 200 -5.81 -21.46 -9.38
C CYS A 200 -6.57 -20.66 -10.46
N ASP A 201 -7.84 -20.33 -10.35
CA ASP A 201 -8.65 -19.69 -11.41
C ASP A 201 -9.36 -18.40 -10.93
N LEU A 202 -8.64 -17.52 -10.24
CA LEU A 202 -9.22 -16.23 -9.84
C LEU A 202 -9.35 -15.29 -11.03
N LYS A 203 -10.56 -14.77 -11.19
CA LYS A 203 -10.93 -13.76 -12.18
C LYS A 203 -12.19 -13.01 -11.73
N PRO A 204 -12.48 -11.81 -12.24
CA PRO A 204 -13.65 -11.03 -11.81
C PRO A 204 -15.00 -11.75 -11.95
N ALA A 205 -15.11 -12.71 -12.87
CA ALA A 205 -16.33 -13.50 -13.08
C ALA A 205 -16.61 -14.50 -11.94
N ASN A 206 -15.56 -14.92 -11.22
CA ASN A 206 -15.64 -15.91 -10.13
C ASN A 206 -15.82 -15.25 -8.75
N VAL A 207 -16.00 -13.93 -8.71
CA VAL A 207 -16.21 -13.18 -7.46
C VAL A 207 -17.52 -12.42 -7.55
N ILE A 208 -18.44 -12.69 -6.63
CA ILE A 208 -19.74 -12.00 -6.52
C ILE A 208 -19.72 -11.07 -5.31
N ARG A 209 -20.07 -9.83 -5.55
CA ARG A 209 -20.33 -8.83 -4.50
C ARG A 209 -21.73 -9.06 -3.94
N VAL A 210 -21.83 -9.20 -2.61
CA VAL A 210 -23.07 -9.48 -1.88
C VAL A 210 -23.10 -8.73 -0.56
N GLY A 211 -24.20 -8.03 -0.27
CA GLY A 211 -24.30 -7.20 0.94
C GLY A 211 -23.16 -6.19 1.04
N LYS A 212 -22.41 -6.22 2.14
CA LYS A 212 -21.21 -5.42 2.39
C LYS A 212 -19.89 -6.19 2.16
N GLY A 213 -19.92 -7.31 1.49
CA GLY A 213 -18.76 -8.18 1.27
C GLY A 213 -18.76 -8.79 -0.13
N LEU A 214 -17.99 -9.84 -0.28
CA LEU A 214 -17.93 -10.64 -1.50
C LEU A 214 -17.89 -12.14 -1.20
N LYS A 215 -18.18 -12.96 -2.23
CA LYS A 215 -17.97 -14.40 -2.21
C LYS A 215 -17.28 -14.87 -3.48
N ILE A 216 -16.29 -15.71 -3.31
CA ILE A 216 -15.65 -16.49 -4.38
C ILE A 216 -16.54 -17.69 -4.64
N ILE A 217 -16.98 -17.89 -5.90
CA ILE A 217 -18.09 -18.81 -6.22
C ILE A 217 -17.69 -20.06 -6.99
N ASP A 218 -16.54 -20.10 -7.60
CA ASP A 218 -16.12 -21.25 -8.41
C ASP A 218 -14.93 -22.00 -7.80
N MET A 219 -15.22 -23.10 -7.10
CA MET A 219 -14.22 -23.97 -6.46
C MET A 219 -13.72 -25.09 -7.39
N GLY A 220 -14.05 -25.00 -8.69
CA GLY A 220 -13.76 -26.10 -9.63
C GLY A 220 -12.28 -26.35 -9.90
N ALA A 221 -11.44 -25.33 -9.72
CA ALA A 221 -9.99 -25.41 -9.94
C ALA A 221 -9.17 -25.55 -8.63
N VAL A 222 -9.84 -25.54 -7.47
CA VAL A 222 -9.16 -25.70 -6.17
C VAL A 222 -8.51 -27.06 -6.05
N GLN A 223 -7.26 -27.09 -5.63
CA GLN A 223 -6.45 -28.30 -5.52
C GLN A 223 -5.39 -28.18 -4.43
N PRO A 224 -4.83 -29.31 -3.94
CA PRO A 224 -3.71 -29.30 -3.01
C PRO A 224 -2.45 -28.65 -3.60
N PHE A 225 -1.59 -28.13 -2.74
CA PHE A 225 -0.27 -27.63 -3.14
C PHE A 225 0.51 -28.68 -3.93
N GLY A 226 1.29 -28.22 -4.91
CA GLY A 226 2.16 -29.08 -5.69
C GLY A 226 1.43 -29.95 -6.72
N SER A 227 0.12 -29.79 -6.87
CA SER A 227 -0.63 -30.52 -7.91
C SER A 227 -0.32 -29.95 -9.29
N PRO A 228 -0.20 -30.80 -10.33
CA PRO A 228 -0.05 -30.34 -11.70
C PRO A 228 -1.33 -29.61 -12.14
N VAL A 229 -1.19 -28.43 -12.71
CA VAL A 229 -2.34 -27.67 -13.23
C VAL A 229 -2.63 -28.14 -14.65
N GLY A 230 -3.80 -28.74 -14.86
CA GLY A 230 -4.25 -29.10 -16.21
C GLY A 230 -4.56 -27.83 -17.02
N SER A 231 -4.17 -27.81 -18.29
CA SER A 231 -4.40 -26.68 -19.21
C SER A 231 -5.87 -26.24 -19.35
N SER A 232 -6.81 -27.11 -18.96
CA SER A 232 -8.26 -26.83 -18.98
C SER A 232 -8.78 -26.01 -17.79
N TRP A 233 -7.96 -25.80 -16.76
CA TRP A 233 -8.37 -25.14 -15.52
C TRP A 233 -7.92 -23.69 -15.39
N VAL A 234 -7.06 -23.21 -16.29
CA VAL A 234 -6.50 -21.86 -16.23
C VAL A 234 -7.14 -20.93 -17.27
N THR A 235 -7.41 -19.71 -16.85
CA THR A 235 -7.95 -18.67 -17.75
C THR A 235 -6.78 -17.85 -18.34
N PRO A 236 -6.64 -17.78 -19.69
CA PRO A 236 -5.59 -17.00 -20.33
C PRO A 236 -5.54 -15.56 -19.83
N GLY A 237 -4.31 -15.10 -19.54
CA GLY A 237 -4.05 -13.74 -19.05
C GLY A 237 -4.22 -13.53 -17.54
N TYR A 238 -4.76 -14.48 -16.80
CA TYR A 238 -4.84 -14.43 -15.34
C TYR A 238 -3.84 -15.35 -14.65
N HIS A 239 -3.58 -16.52 -15.20
CA HIS A 239 -2.69 -17.51 -14.59
C HIS A 239 -1.22 -17.12 -14.67
N ALA A 240 -0.44 -17.59 -13.71
CA ALA A 240 0.99 -17.40 -13.66
C ALA A 240 1.70 -18.22 -14.76
N PRO A 241 2.71 -17.64 -15.43
CA PRO A 241 3.33 -18.28 -16.60
C PRO A 241 4.03 -19.60 -16.30
N GLU A 242 4.54 -19.78 -15.09
CA GLU A 242 5.22 -21.02 -14.68
C GLU A 242 4.28 -22.24 -14.58
N LEU A 243 2.97 -22.03 -14.50
CA LEU A 243 2.00 -23.13 -14.42
C LEU A 243 1.94 -24.00 -15.68
N GLU A 244 2.57 -23.57 -16.77
CA GLU A 244 2.76 -24.40 -17.96
C GLU A 244 3.79 -25.51 -17.73
N THR A 245 4.71 -25.35 -16.77
CA THR A 245 5.86 -26.23 -16.55
C THR A 245 6.08 -26.65 -15.10
N ARG A 246 5.48 -25.94 -14.15
CA ARG A 246 5.62 -26.17 -12.71
C ARG A 246 4.26 -26.40 -12.06
N PRO A 247 4.22 -27.12 -10.93
CA PRO A 247 2.99 -27.28 -10.16
C PRO A 247 2.51 -25.94 -9.55
N SER A 248 1.25 -25.95 -9.14
CA SER A 248 0.62 -24.80 -8.46
C SER A 248 1.26 -24.49 -7.10
N SER A 249 1.31 -23.21 -6.76
CA SER A 249 1.90 -22.69 -5.54
C SER A 249 1.13 -21.48 -5.01
N VAL A 250 1.41 -21.08 -3.78
CA VAL A 250 0.90 -19.81 -3.21
C VAL A 250 1.25 -18.64 -4.11
N ALA A 251 2.50 -18.53 -4.56
CA ALA A 251 2.96 -17.44 -5.42
C ALA A 251 2.22 -17.40 -6.78
N SER A 252 1.83 -18.56 -7.33
CA SER A 252 1.02 -18.62 -8.54
C SER A 252 -0.42 -18.14 -8.32
N ASP A 253 -0.99 -18.42 -7.15
CA ASP A 253 -2.31 -17.92 -6.76
C ASP A 253 -2.30 -16.38 -6.58
N LEU A 254 -1.32 -15.85 -5.87
CA LEU A 254 -1.18 -14.41 -5.64
C LEU A 254 -0.94 -13.62 -6.94
N TYR A 255 -0.31 -14.24 -7.94
CA TYR A 255 -0.24 -13.69 -9.29
C TYR A 255 -1.64 -13.46 -9.86
N THR A 256 -2.57 -14.41 -9.71
CA THR A 256 -3.96 -14.27 -10.20
C THR A 256 -4.71 -13.14 -9.51
N VAL A 257 -4.44 -12.91 -8.22
CA VAL A 257 -5.01 -11.79 -7.44
C VAL A 257 -4.56 -10.46 -8.06
N ALA A 258 -3.26 -10.30 -8.30
CA ALA A 258 -2.73 -9.07 -8.90
C ALA A 258 -3.31 -8.80 -10.29
N ARG A 259 -3.41 -9.82 -11.15
CA ARG A 259 -4.02 -9.71 -12.49
C ARG A 259 -5.49 -9.31 -12.39
N THR A 260 -6.20 -9.86 -11.43
CA THR A 260 -7.61 -9.52 -11.17
C THR A 260 -7.75 -8.06 -10.71
N LEU A 261 -6.90 -7.60 -9.78
CA LEU A 261 -6.89 -6.21 -9.33
C LEU A 261 -6.57 -5.23 -10.47
N ALA A 262 -5.61 -5.58 -11.33
CA ALA A 262 -5.28 -4.78 -12.50
C ALA A 262 -6.48 -4.65 -13.46
N VAL A 263 -7.20 -5.76 -13.73
CA VAL A 263 -8.43 -5.73 -14.54
C VAL A 263 -9.48 -4.83 -13.92
N LEU A 264 -9.63 -4.86 -12.61
CA LEU A 264 -10.67 -4.07 -11.93
C LEU A 264 -10.36 -2.57 -11.94
N ALA A 265 -9.13 -2.18 -11.64
CA ALA A 265 -8.77 -0.79 -11.35
C ALA A 265 -8.13 -0.04 -12.53
N VAL A 266 -7.34 -0.72 -13.39
CA VAL A 266 -6.57 -0.04 -14.44
C VAL A 266 -7.47 0.30 -15.64
N PRO A 267 -7.61 1.60 -15.98
CA PRO A 267 -8.46 2.01 -17.10
C PRO A 267 -7.93 1.48 -18.45
N GLY A 268 -8.82 0.96 -19.28
CA GLY A 268 -8.49 0.53 -20.64
C GLY A 268 -7.60 -0.72 -20.76
N TRP A 269 -7.10 -1.25 -19.64
CA TRP A 269 -6.26 -2.44 -19.67
C TRP A 269 -7.10 -3.73 -19.70
N SER A 270 -6.60 -4.71 -20.46
CA SER A 270 -7.18 -6.05 -20.58
C SER A 270 -6.10 -7.10 -20.30
N PRO A 271 -6.45 -8.24 -19.68
CA PRO A 271 -5.48 -9.28 -19.33
C PRO A 271 -4.89 -9.97 -20.58
N THR A 272 -5.59 -9.90 -21.73
CA THR A 272 -5.13 -10.50 -22.99
C THR A 272 -5.42 -9.59 -24.17
N SER A 273 -4.61 -9.73 -25.24
CA SER A 273 -4.88 -9.19 -26.57
C SER A 273 -4.67 -10.29 -27.61
N GLY A 274 -5.72 -10.60 -28.39
CA GLY A 274 -5.64 -11.69 -29.37
C GLY A 274 -5.36 -13.07 -28.76
N GLY A 275 -5.69 -13.28 -27.48
CA GLY A 275 -5.43 -14.53 -26.75
C GLY A 275 -4.03 -14.62 -26.10
N VAL A 276 -3.19 -13.61 -26.28
CA VAL A 276 -1.85 -13.53 -25.65
C VAL A 276 -1.94 -12.70 -24.37
N PRO A 277 -1.31 -13.10 -23.25
CA PRO A 277 -1.27 -12.31 -22.03
C PRO A 277 -0.63 -10.94 -22.24
N ASN A 278 -1.29 -9.86 -21.79
CA ASN A 278 -0.75 -8.51 -21.85
C ASN A 278 0.17 -8.25 -20.64
N PRO A 279 1.31 -7.55 -20.82
CA PRO A 279 2.07 -7.02 -19.70
C PRO A 279 1.25 -5.98 -18.93
N LEU A 280 1.61 -5.74 -17.66
CA LEU A 280 1.07 -4.61 -16.91
C LEU A 280 1.58 -3.29 -17.50
N PRO A 281 0.78 -2.21 -17.45
CA PRO A 281 1.26 -0.88 -17.80
C PRO A 281 2.39 -0.41 -16.88
N ASP A 282 3.21 0.53 -17.37
CA ASP A 282 4.25 1.16 -16.56
C ASP A 282 3.68 2.01 -15.43
N ASP A 283 2.51 2.59 -15.63
CA ASP A 283 1.74 3.30 -14.63
C ASP A 283 0.33 2.70 -14.53
N CYS A 284 -0.03 2.26 -13.33
CA CYS A 284 -1.35 1.73 -12.99
C CYS A 284 -2.23 2.76 -12.24
N GLY A 285 -1.87 4.04 -12.29
CA GLY A 285 -2.64 5.15 -11.70
C GLY A 285 -2.27 5.52 -10.26
N HIS A 286 -1.44 4.71 -9.58
CA HIS A 286 -0.92 5.03 -8.25
C HIS A 286 0.45 4.35 -8.05
N PRO A 287 1.51 5.08 -7.59
CA PRO A 287 2.87 4.55 -7.54
C PRO A 287 3.01 3.27 -6.69
N SER A 288 2.42 3.26 -5.49
CA SER A 288 2.49 2.10 -4.60
C SER A 288 1.67 0.92 -5.12
N PHE A 289 0.53 1.17 -5.75
CA PHE A 289 -0.28 0.13 -6.40
C PHE A 289 0.45 -0.49 -7.60
N THR A 290 1.11 0.32 -8.42
CA THR A 290 1.94 -0.16 -9.53
C THR A 290 3.04 -1.11 -9.05
N ARG A 291 3.73 -0.75 -7.95
CA ARG A 291 4.77 -1.60 -7.35
C ARG A 291 4.19 -2.90 -6.76
N LEU A 292 3.05 -2.82 -6.09
CA LEU A 292 2.34 -4.01 -5.55
C LEU A 292 2.00 -4.99 -6.67
N LEU A 293 1.43 -4.50 -7.77
CA LEU A 293 1.11 -5.34 -8.93
C LEU A 293 2.37 -5.94 -9.56
N ARG A 294 3.44 -5.14 -9.75
CA ARG A 294 4.72 -5.59 -10.32
C ARG A 294 5.36 -6.69 -9.47
N ARG A 295 5.42 -6.51 -8.14
CA ARG A 295 5.94 -7.54 -7.25
C ARG A 295 5.11 -8.82 -7.34
N ALA A 296 3.80 -8.74 -7.23
CA ALA A 296 2.91 -9.89 -7.29
C ALA A 296 2.91 -10.62 -8.65
N THR A 297 3.33 -9.94 -9.73
CA THR A 297 3.43 -10.52 -11.07
C THR A 297 4.87 -10.66 -11.57
N ALA A 298 5.86 -10.65 -10.68
CA ALA A 298 7.25 -10.86 -11.04
C ALA A 298 7.43 -12.18 -11.83
N PRO A 299 8.35 -12.23 -12.82
CA PRO A 299 8.56 -13.45 -13.62
C PRO A 299 8.96 -14.65 -12.78
N ASP A 300 9.88 -14.47 -11.82
CA ASP A 300 10.26 -15.52 -10.88
C ASP A 300 9.27 -15.56 -9.72
N PRO A 301 8.63 -16.70 -9.41
CA PRO A 301 7.78 -16.87 -8.24
C PRO A 301 8.46 -16.52 -6.91
N ALA A 302 9.78 -16.67 -6.80
CA ALA A 302 10.55 -16.34 -5.60
C ALA A 302 10.57 -14.83 -5.29
N ASP A 303 10.47 -13.98 -6.32
CA ASP A 303 10.44 -12.53 -6.17
C ASP A 303 9.04 -11.98 -5.81
N ARG A 304 8.01 -12.84 -5.84
CA ARG A 304 6.63 -12.47 -5.50
C ARG A 304 6.40 -12.49 -4.00
N PHE A 305 5.18 -12.15 -3.59
CA PHE A 305 4.70 -12.42 -2.23
C PHE A 305 4.65 -13.92 -1.96
N GLN A 306 5.12 -14.32 -0.78
CA GLN A 306 5.21 -15.73 -0.41
C GLN A 306 4.01 -16.21 0.42
N SER A 307 3.18 -15.27 0.91
CA SER A 307 1.93 -15.58 1.60
C SER A 307 0.84 -14.56 1.27
N ALA A 308 -0.41 -14.98 1.41
CA ALA A 308 -1.56 -14.07 1.27
C ALA A 308 -1.54 -12.95 2.32
N TRP A 309 -1.08 -13.23 3.52
CA TRP A 309 -0.91 -12.27 4.61
C TRP A 309 0.12 -11.19 4.27
N GLU A 310 1.27 -11.58 3.74
CA GLU A 310 2.29 -10.63 3.29
C GLU A 310 1.75 -9.68 2.22
N MET A 311 1.06 -10.23 1.21
CA MET A 311 0.44 -9.41 0.17
C MET A 311 -0.67 -8.52 0.73
N GLU A 312 -1.48 -9.01 1.66
CA GLU A 312 -2.56 -8.24 2.30
C GLU A 312 -2.01 -7.06 3.10
N GLU A 313 -0.98 -7.25 3.92
CA GLU A 313 -0.36 -6.17 4.69
C GLU A 313 0.09 -5.03 3.77
N GLN A 314 0.77 -5.37 2.66
CA GLN A 314 1.20 -4.38 1.69
C GLN A 314 0.02 -3.73 0.94
N LEU A 315 -0.99 -4.50 0.58
CA LEU A 315 -2.21 -3.98 -0.05
C LEU A 315 -2.97 -3.02 0.88
N VAL A 316 -3.08 -3.35 2.17
CA VAL A 316 -3.71 -2.49 3.18
C VAL A 316 -2.93 -1.20 3.38
N GLY A 317 -1.60 -1.24 3.32
CA GLY A 317 -0.76 -0.04 3.33
C GLY A 317 -1.08 0.88 2.15
N VAL A 318 -1.15 0.33 0.93
CA VAL A 318 -1.56 1.08 -0.28
C VAL A 318 -3.00 1.60 -0.16
N LEU A 319 -3.92 0.83 0.39
CA LEU A 319 -5.31 1.26 0.62
C LEU A 319 -5.39 2.48 1.54
N ARG A 320 -4.57 2.53 2.61
CA ARG A 320 -4.49 3.69 3.52
C ARG A 320 -4.01 4.94 2.79
N GLU A 321 -3.00 4.81 1.92
CA GLU A 321 -2.52 5.92 1.09
C GLU A 321 -3.63 6.47 0.20
N VAL A 322 -4.34 5.58 -0.51
CA VAL A 322 -5.45 5.96 -1.38
C VAL A 322 -6.56 6.67 -0.59
N CYS A 323 -6.98 6.12 0.55
CA CYS A 323 -7.97 6.75 1.42
C CYS A 323 -7.51 8.12 1.92
N ALA A 324 -6.25 8.23 2.36
CA ALA A 324 -5.70 9.50 2.85
C ALA A 324 -5.65 10.58 1.76
N LEU A 325 -5.33 10.20 0.53
CA LEU A 325 -5.31 11.11 -0.61
C LEU A 325 -6.72 11.56 -1.04
N GLU A 326 -7.69 10.65 -1.02
CA GLU A 326 -9.07 10.91 -1.42
C GLU A 326 -9.81 11.78 -0.38
N GLU A 327 -9.64 11.48 0.90
CA GLU A 327 -10.39 12.13 1.99
C GLU A 327 -9.66 13.31 2.63
N GLY A 328 -8.35 13.46 2.39
CA GLY A 328 -7.52 14.49 3.02
C GLY A 328 -7.33 14.28 4.54
N VAL A 329 -7.59 13.07 5.05
CA VAL A 329 -7.46 12.69 6.45
C VAL A 329 -6.42 11.58 6.58
N PRO A 330 -5.45 11.66 7.52
CA PRO A 330 -4.45 10.61 7.71
C PRO A 330 -5.08 9.28 8.16
N TYR A 331 -4.50 8.19 7.68
CA TYR A 331 -4.84 6.81 8.04
C TYR A 331 -3.63 6.09 8.65
N PRO A 332 -3.16 6.52 9.84
CA PRO A 332 -1.97 5.95 10.47
C PRO A 332 -2.20 4.50 10.87
N ALA A 333 -1.14 3.71 10.90
CA ALA A 333 -1.11 2.38 11.49
C ALA A 333 0.29 2.03 11.99
N MET A 334 0.32 1.15 12.98
CA MET A 334 1.57 0.52 13.37
C MET A 334 2.01 -0.46 12.27
N SER A 335 3.27 -0.39 11.89
CA SER A 335 3.87 -1.38 11.01
C SER A 335 4.17 -2.66 11.79
N SER A 336 4.01 -3.81 11.13
CA SER A 336 4.48 -5.12 11.62
C SER A 336 5.96 -5.36 11.29
N LEU A 337 6.55 -4.51 10.43
CA LEU A 337 7.89 -4.68 9.88
C LEU A 337 8.88 -3.63 10.39
N PHE A 338 8.42 -2.45 10.73
CA PHE A 338 9.26 -1.33 11.16
C PHE A 338 8.82 -0.73 12.49
N GLY A 339 9.79 -0.30 13.29
CA GLY A 339 9.55 0.61 14.40
C GLY A 339 9.13 2.01 13.94
N PRO A 340 8.81 2.92 14.87
CA PRO A 340 8.50 4.31 14.53
C PRO A 340 9.74 5.06 14.02
N GLU A 341 9.53 6.23 13.42
CA GLU A 341 10.60 7.20 13.16
C GLU A 341 11.35 7.51 14.48
N ARG A 342 12.68 7.39 14.47
CA ARG A 342 13.49 7.52 15.71
C ARG A 342 13.57 8.96 16.20
N THR A 343 13.72 9.90 15.26
CA THR A 343 13.79 11.34 15.50
C THR A 343 13.44 12.08 14.22
N ALA A 344 12.88 13.29 14.32
CA ALA A 344 12.70 14.12 13.13
C ALA A 344 13.99 14.88 12.79
N VAL A 345 14.33 14.92 11.50
CA VAL A 345 15.55 15.54 10.98
C VAL A 345 15.30 16.76 10.13
N GLY A 346 16.35 17.57 9.95
CA GLY A 346 16.27 18.80 9.16
C GLY A 346 15.33 19.84 9.78
N THR A 347 15.18 19.85 11.10
CA THR A 347 14.29 20.71 11.88
C THR A 347 14.97 22.01 12.32
N ALA A 348 16.31 22.04 12.33
CA ALA A 348 17.08 23.20 12.76
C ALA A 348 17.06 24.31 11.70
N LEU A 349 16.98 25.55 12.16
CA LEU A 349 17.14 26.71 11.30
C LEU A 349 18.55 26.78 10.72
N SER A 350 18.69 27.23 9.46
CA SER A 350 19.97 27.51 8.84
C SER A 350 20.71 28.63 9.59
N GLU A 351 22.04 28.57 9.60
CA GLU A 351 22.87 29.69 10.07
C GLU A 351 22.77 30.90 9.13
N SER A 352 22.57 30.63 7.84
CA SER A 352 22.28 31.69 6.85
C SER A 352 20.87 32.24 7.02
N ARG A 353 20.72 33.56 6.94
CA ARG A 353 19.41 34.24 6.96
C ARG A 353 18.70 34.22 5.60
N GLU A 354 19.34 33.76 4.55
CA GLU A 354 18.77 33.73 3.21
C GLU A 354 17.83 32.53 2.99
N GLN A 355 17.91 31.52 3.85
CA GLN A 355 17.09 30.32 3.79
C GLN A 355 16.67 29.86 5.19
N VAL A 356 15.51 29.23 5.27
CA VAL A 356 14.95 28.76 6.55
C VAL A 356 15.73 27.57 7.10
N PHE A 357 16.00 26.59 6.25
CA PHE A 357 16.69 25.35 6.59
C PHE A 357 18.00 25.24 5.84
N GLY A 358 18.98 24.60 6.44
CA GLY A 358 20.16 24.09 5.76
C GLY A 358 19.83 22.83 4.93
N PRO A 359 20.81 22.35 4.16
CA PRO A 359 20.69 21.06 3.47
C PRO A 359 20.50 19.92 4.50
N LEU A 360 19.79 18.88 4.09
CA LEU A 360 19.60 17.71 4.94
C LEU A 360 20.96 17.02 5.16
N ASP A 361 21.33 16.78 6.43
CA ASP A 361 22.51 16.03 6.78
C ASP A 361 22.26 14.52 6.53
N PRO A 362 23.00 13.87 5.61
CA PRO A 362 22.78 12.47 5.27
C PRO A 362 22.96 11.51 6.46
N ARG A 363 23.92 11.79 7.36
CA ARG A 363 24.18 10.93 8.52
C ARG A 363 23.06 11.02 9.55
N ALA A 364 22.58 12.24 9.81
CA ALA A 364 21.43 12.45 10.69
C ALA A 364 20.15 11.83 10.08
N ALA A 365 19.97 11.95 8.75
CA ALA A 365 18.85 11.35 8.04
C ALA A 365 18.85 9.83 8.16
N ALA A 366 19.99 9.18 7.95
CA ALA A 366 20.15 7.73 8.13
C ALA A 366 19.84 7.27 9.55
N ALA A 367 20.36 7.99 10.55
CA ALA A 367 20.14 7.69 11.97
C ALA A 367 18.67 7.88 12.42
N ALA A 368 17.90 8.69 11.72
CA ALA A 368 16.49 8.95 12.02
C ALA A 368 15.53 7.91 11.47
N LEU A 369 15.95 7.13 10.48
CA LEU A 369 15.09 6.14 9.82
C LEU A 369 14.52 5.11 10.81
N PRO A 370 13.29 4.64 10.57
CA PRO A 370 12.73 3.49 11.27
C PRO A 370 13.66 2.28 11.19
N VAL A 371 13.69 1.50 12.26
CA VAL A 371 14.48 0.26 12.33
C VAL A 371 13.55 -0.91 12.01
N PRO A 372 13.96 -1.86 11.15
CA PRO A 372 13.27 -3.13 11.00
C PRO A 372 13.08 -3.83 12.34
N LEU A 373 11.87 -4.34 12.58
CA LEU A 373 11.55 -5.09 13.80
C LEU A 373 12.25 -6.47 13.78
N THR A 374 12.65 -6.92 14.95
CA THR A 374 13.21 -8.25 15.16
C THR A 374 12.12 -9.31 14.96
N ASP A 375 12.40 -10.37 14.21
CA ASP A 375 11.49 -11.50 14.08
C ASP A 375 11.30 -12.17 15.46
N PRO A 376 10.08 -12.17 16.01
CA PRO A 376 9.82 -12.81 17.30
C PRO A 376 10.04 -14.33 17.29
N GLY A 377 10.09 -14.96 16.12
CA GLY A 377 10.41 -16.38 15.94
C GLY A 377 11.89 -16.70 16.00
N ASP A 378 12.79 -15.69 15.96
CA ASP A 378 14.24 -15.92 16.07
C ASP A 378 14.63 -16.38 17.47
N PRO A 379 15.48 -17.42 17.60
CA PRO A 379 15.92 -17.93 18.91
C PRO A 379 16.58 -16.87 19.83
N ALA A 380 17.18 -15.82 19.26
CA ALA A 380 17.83 -14.74 20.02
C ALA A 380 16.88 -13.56 20.35
N ALA A 381 15.63 -13.56 19.85
CA ALA A 381 14.72 -12.41 19.98
C ALA A 381 14.55 -11.91 21.43
N GLY A 382 14.35 -12.84 22.37
CA GLY A 382 14.22 -12.50 23.78
C GLY A 382 15.50 -11.88 24.40
N ALA A 383 16.68 -12.37 24.01
CA ALA A 383 17.94 -11.83 24.46
C ALA A 383 18.23 -10.45 23.85
N LEU A 384 17.91 -10.27 22.56
CA LEU A 384 18.04 -8.98 21.86
C LEU A 384 17.14 -7.90 22.47
N ALA A 385 15.94 -8.26 22.89
CA ALA A 385 15.05 -7.34 23.59
C ALA A 385 15.65 -6.85 24.94
N GLY A 386 16.46 -7.65 25.59
CA GLY A 386 17.19 -7.28 26.81
C GLY A 386 18.32 -6.27 26.59
N LEU A 387 18.77 -6.05 25.35
CA LEU A 387 19.86 -5.14 24.99
C LEU A 387 19.39 -3.70 24.70
N LEU A 388 18.12 -3.40 24.87
CA LEU A 388 17.48 -2.09 24.60
C LEU A 388 18.00 -0.93 25.49
N GLY A 389 19.20 -0.88 25.89
CA GLY A 389 19.82 0.21 26.67
C GLY A 389 21.30 0.32 26.42
N SER A 390 21.85 -0.63 25.65
CA SER A 390 23.26 -0.63 25.28
C SER A 390 23.44 0.03 23.92
N GLU A 391 24.49 0.81 23.74
CA GLU A 391 24.78 1.56 22.52
C GLU A 391 26.21 1.35 22.04
N GLY A 392 26.43 1.52 20.75
CA GLY A 392 27.74 1.59 20.13
C GLY A 392 28.65 0.36 20.37
N PRO A 393 29.92 0.56 20.74
CA PRO A 393 30.91 -0.52 20.86
C PRO A 393 30.56 -1.57 21.92
N GLU A 394 29.88 -1.18 23.00
CA GLU A 394 29.45 -2.11 24.06
C GLU A 394 28.41 -3.09 23.50
N LEU A 395 27.41 -2.61 22.75
CA LEU A 395 26.41 -3.46 22.11
C LEU A 395 27.04 -4.40 21.08
N LEU A 396 28.01 -3.93 20.30
CA LEU A 396 28.74 -4.79 19.35
C LEU A 396 29.50 -5.91 20.07
N ALA A 397 30.14 -5.62 21.22
CA ALA A 397 30.83 -6.63 22.01
C ALA A 397 29.87 -7.67 22.62
N GLN A 398 28.70 -7.23 23.09
CA GLN A 398 27.64 -8.13 23.58
C GLN A 398 27.13 -9.04 22.48
N LEU A 399 26.83 -8.50 21.30
CA LEU A 399 26.39 -9.28 20.14
C LEU A 399 27.41 -10.33 19.68
N ALA A 400 28.70 -10.01 19.76
CA ALA A 400 29.77 -10.95 19.42
C ALA A 400 29.81 -12.17 20.36
N GLY A 401 29.37 -12.02 21.60
CA GLY A 401 29.25 -13.10 22.59
C GLY A 401 27.99 -13.92 22.54
N MET A 402 27.00 -13.51 21.69
CA MET A 402 25.72 -14.19 21.57
C MET A 402 25.74 -15.30 20.53
N THR A 403 24.71 -16.17 20.55
CA THR A 403 24.43 -17.12 19.47
C THR A 403 24.20 -16.36 18.19
N GLN A 404 24.92 -16.72 17.13
CA GLN A 404 24.82 -16.06 15.84
C GLN A 404 23.58 -16.54 15.09
N THR A 405 22.50 -15.78 15.17
CA THR A 405 21.25 -15.99 14.45
C THR A 405 21.07 -14.90 13.37
N PRO A 406 20.12 -15.03 12.45
CA PRO A 406 19.79 -13.96 11.50
C PRO A 406 19.61 -12.59 12.18
N GLU A 407 18.86 -12.54 13.28
CA GLU A 407 18.54 -11.27 13.96
C GLU A 407 19.75 -10.67 14.68
N THR A 408 20.63 -11.48 15.29
CA THR A 408 21.87 -10.95 15.90
C THR A 408 22.81 -10.36 14.85
N LYS A 409 22.90 -11.01 13.68
CA LYS A 409 23.70 -10.52 12.55
C LYS A 409 23.11 -9.26 11.92
N LEU A 410 21.78 -9.20 11.73
CA LEU A 410 21.08 -7.99 11.26
C LEU A 410 21.30 -6.81 12.21
N MET A 411 21.21 -7.03 13.53
CA MET A 411 21.48 -5.98 14.52
C MET A 411 22.92 -5.51 14.47
N ARG A 412 23.89 -6.43 14.32
CA ARG A 412 25.30 -6.08 14.14
C ARG A 412 25.51 -5.24 12.88
N VAL A 413 24.96 -5.67 11.75
CA VAL A 413 25.08 -4.96 10.47
C VAL A 413 24.44 -3.56 10.56
N ARG A 414 23.31 -3.42 11.25
CA ARG A 414 22.70 -2.11 11.53
C ARG A 414 23.69 -1.15 12.17
N LEU A 415 24.32 -1.56 13.27
CA LEU A 415 25.26 -0.72 14.01
C LEU A 415 26.47 -0.32 13.15
N LEU A 416 27.03 -1.27 12.40
CA LEU A 416 28.12 -1.00 11.49
C LEU A 416 27.72 -0.04 10.36
N ALA A 417 26.51 -0.17 9.84
CA ALA A 417 25.99 0.68 8.77
C ALA A 417 25.71 2.12 9.25
N GLU A 418 25.05 2.27 10.40
CA GLU A 418 24.77 3.58 11.00
C GLU A 418 26.06 4.36 11.33
N ASP A 419 27.11 3.68 11.75
CA ASP A 419 28.42 4.29 12.08
C ASP A 419 29.37 4.42 10.87
N VAL A 420 28.94 3.98 9.68
CA VAL A 420 29.78 3.97 8.45
C VAL A 420 31.10 3.20 8.68
N SER A 421 31.03 2.11 9.42
CA SER A 421 32.19 1.27 9.72
C SER A 421 32.77 0.68 8.43
N PRO A 422 34.13 0.63 8.28
CA PRO A 422 34.77 -0.03 7.16
C PRO A 422 34.48 -1.55 7.09
N GLU A 423 33.99 -2.17 8.18
CA GLU A 423 33.58 -3.56 8.20
C GLU A 423 32.17 -3.79 7.63
N ALA A 424 31.35 -2.73 7.52
CA ALA A 424 29.95 -2.86 7.11
C ALA A 424 29.77 -3.51 5.73
N PRO A 425 30.53 -3.15 4.67
CA PRO A 425 30.34 -3.77 3.34
C PRO A 425 30.55 -5.28 3.37
N ALA A 426 31.62 -5.77 3.97
CA ALA A 426 31.89 -7.21 4.07
C ALA A 426 30.81 -7.94 4.88
N ALA A 427 30.39 -7.37 6.02
CA ALA A 427 29.34 -7.95 6.84
C ALA A 427 27.96 -7.98 6.13
N LEU A 428 27.67 -6.97 5.31
CA LEU A 428 26.47 -6.95 4.45
C LEU A 428 26.54 -8.00 3.35
N ASP A 429 27.68 -8.17 2.71
CA ASP A 429 27.87 -9.17 1.65
C ASP A 429 27.76 -10.60 2.20
N ASP A 430 28.37 -10.87 3.37
CA ASP A 430 28.24 -12.16 4.06
C ASP A 430 26.78 -12.46 4.40
N LEU A 431 26.07 -11.47 4.91
CA LEU A 431 24.65 -11.64 5.29
C LEU A 431 23.73 -11.81 4.07
N ASP A 432 24.01 -11.17 2.95
CA ASP A 432 23.28 -11.33 1.69
C ASP A 432 23.42 -12.76 1.13
N HIS A 433 24.60 -13.38 1.31
CA HIS A 433 24.80 -14.79 0.96
C HIS A 433 24.04 -15.76 1.89
N GLU A 434 23.89 -15.42 3.16
CA GLU A 434 23.16 -16.25 4.12
C GLU A 434 21.65 -16.08 4.03
N LEU A 435 21.17 -14.87 3.73
CA LEU A 435 19.77 -14.48 3.66
C LEU A 435 19.46 -13.90 2.26
N PRO A 436 19.56 -14.69 1.19
CA PRO A 436 19.40 -14.17 -0.16
C PRO A 436 17.99 -13.62 -0.37
N GLY A 437 17.91 -12.37 -0.84
CA GLY A 437 16.64 -11.68 -1.09
C GLY A 437 15.97 -11.08 0.15
N ASP A 438 16.57 -11.13 1.34
CA ASP A 438 16.03 -10.45 2.51
C ASP A 438 16.15 -8.92 2.35
N TRP A 439 15.01 -8.26 2.27
CA TRP A 439 14.92 -6.81 2.09
C TRP A 439 15.63 -6.02 3.19
N ARG A 440 15.83 -6.58 4.40
CA ARG A 440 16.51 -5.93 5.53
C ARG A 440 18.01 -5.75 5.26
N VAL A 441 18.62 -6.66 4.52
CA VAL A 441 20.03 -6.52 4.09
C VAL A 441 20.15 -5.34 3.12
N THR A 442 19.23 -5.26 2.14
CA THR A 442 19.15 -4.13 1.21
C THR A 442 18.86 -2.81 1.93
N TRP A 443 18.01 -2.82 2.95
CA TRP A 443 17.71 -1.68 3.80
C TRP A 443 18.98 -1.15 4.49
N TYR A 444 19.74 -2.00 5.16
CA TYR A 444 20.96 -1.58 5.85
C TYR A 444 22.08 -1.19 4.88
N ARG A 445 22.12 -1.75 3.68
CA ARG A 445 23.00 -1.29 2.60
C ARG A 445 22.64 0.15 2.19
N GLY A 446 21.35 0.47 2.14
CA GLY A 446 20.84 1.82 1.92
C GLY A 446 21.19 2.79 3.06
N VAL A 447 21.03 2.35 4.32
CA VAL A 447 21.40 3.12 5.52
C VAL A 447 22.89 3.45 5.51
N PHE A 448 23.75 2.46 5.24
CA PHE A 448 25.21 2.64 5.11
C PHE A 448 25.56 3.66 4.02
N ALA A 449 24.95 3.51 2.84
CA ALA A 449 25.19 4.40 1.71
C ALA A 449 24.75 5.85 2.02
N LEU A 450 23.56 6.02 2.64
CA LEU A 450 23.05 7.34 3.01
C LEU A 450 23.95 7.98 4.08
N ALA A 451 24.28 7.27 5.16
CA ALA A 451 25.13 7.76 6.23
C ALA A 451 26.54 8.15 5.73
N GLY A 452 27.06 7.40 4.75
CA GLY A 452 28.33 7.66 4.08
C GLY A 452 28.28 8.72 2.97
N GLY A 453 27.14 9.39 2.75
CA GLY A 453 26.98 10.43 1.73
C GLY A 453 26.90 9.90 0.29
N GLN A 454 26.70 8.59 0.09
CA GLN A 454 26.57 7.94 -1.23
C GLN A 454 25.09 7.93 -1.66
N ALA A 455 24.54 9.13 -1.88
CA ALA A 455 23.11 9.33 -2.06
C ALA A 455 22.48 8.51 -3.21
N ASP A 456 23.14 8.39 -4.36
CA ASP A 456 22.61 7.62 -5.51
C ASP A 456 22.54 6.11 -5.22
N MET A 457 23.52 5.56 -4.48
CA MET A 457 23.44 4.17 -4.02
C MET A 457 22.31 3.98 -3.02
N ALA A 458 22.14 4.92 -2.08
CA ALA A 458 21.03 4.92 -1.13
C ALA A 458 19.67 4.93 -1.84
N VAL A 459 19.51 5.77 -2.90
CA VAL A 459 18.30 5.79 -3.74
C VAL A 459 18.04 4.42 -4.34
N THR A 460 19.05 3.77 -4.89
CA THR A 460 18.90 2.43 -5.50
C THR A 460 18.45 1.39 -4.47
N CYS A 461 19.06 1.38 -3.30
CA CYS A 461 18.71 0.42 -2.23
C CYS A 461 17.30 0.67 -1.68
N PHE A 462 16.94 1.92 -1.38
CA PHE A 462 15.62 2.23 -0.82
C PHE A 462 14.48 2.10 -1.86
N ASP A 463 14.76 2.31 -3.15
CA ASP A 463 13.80 2.02 -4.23
C ASP A 463 13.55 0.51 -4.36
N ALA A 464 14.58 -0.31 -4.20
CA ALA A 464 14.43 -1.77 -4.14
C ALA A 464 13.63 -2.20 -2.90
N CYS A 465 13.91 -1.64 -1.71
CA CYS A 465 13.10 -1.89 -0.51
C CYS A 465 11.63 -1.46 -0.69
N LEU A 466 11.39 -0.31 -1.33
CA LEU A 466 10.03 0.15 -1.64
C LEU A 466 9.32 -0.75 -2.67
N SER A 467 10.07 -1.36 -3.58
CA SER A 467 9.52 -2.34 -4.53
C SER A 467 9.15 -3.65 -3.83
N ALA A 468 9.91 -4.05 -2.82
CA ALA A 468 9.59 -5.18 -1.95
C ALA A 468 8.42 -4.86 -0.99
N LEU A 469 8.34 -3.66 -0.45
CA LEU A 469 7.39 -3.24 0.60
C LEU A 469 6.58 -2.00 0.18
N PRO A 470 5.74 -2.10 -0.86
CA PRO A 470 5.07 -0.94 -1.46
C PRO A 470 4.04 -0.26 -0.54
N GLY A 471 3.53 -0.97 0.46
CA GLY A 471 2.57 -0.44 1.44
C GLY A 471 3.21 0.27 2.64
N GLU A 472 4.53 0.12 2.86
CA GLU A 472 5.21 0.65 4.04
C GLU A 472 5.62 2.12 3.86
N PRO A 473 5.37 2.99 4.89
CA PRO A 473 5.83 4.38 4.87
C PRO A 473 7.36 4.51 5.01
N ALA A 474 8.02 3.62 5.75
CA ALA A 474 9.44 3.71 6.06
C ALA A 474 10.35 3.71 4.81
N PRO A 475 10.18 2.80 3.83
CA PRO A 475 10.96 2.85 2.58
C PRO A 475 10.70 4.13 1.76
N LYS A 476 9.48 4.68 1.81
CA LYS A 476 9.15 5.94 1.12
C LYS A 476 9.86 7.12 1.74
N LEU A 477 9.91 7.20 3.07
CA LEU A 477 10.66 8.24 3.78
C LEU A 477 12.16 8.11 3.50
N ALA A 478 12.71 6.90 3.55
CA ALA A 478 14.12 6.64 3.27
C ALA A 478 14.51 7.03 1.83
N LEU A 479 13.65 6.68 0.87
CA LEU A 479 13.82 7.08 -0.53
C LEU A 479 13.75 8.61 -0.68
N ALA A 480 12.84 9.28 0.04
CA ALA A 480 12.73 10.74 0.01
C ALA A 480 14.01 11.40 0.56
N PHE A 481 14.56 10.91 1.68
CA PHE A 481 15.84 11.39 2.22
C PHE A 481 16.99 11.22 1.22
N ALA A 482 17.11 10.02 0.63
CA ALA A 482 18.16 9.74 -0.35
C ALA A 482 18.05 10.63 -1.61
N LEU A 483 16.83 10.82 -2.13
CA LEU A 483 16.57 11.71 -3.27
C LEU A 483 16.93 13.17 -2.94
N GLU A 484 16.54 13.67 -1.77
CA GLU A 484 16.88 15.02 -1.33
C GLU A 484 18.39 15.20 -1.21
N CYS A 485 19.11 14.26 -0.59
CA CYS A 485 20.55 14.28 -0.48
C CYS A 485 21.26 14.16 -1.85
N ALA A 486 20.63 13.50 -2.83
CA ALA A 486 21.10 13.44 -4.22
C ALA A 486 20.75 14.69 -5.06
N GLY A 487 20.10 15.70 -4.48
CA GLY A 487 19.63 16.87 -5.21
C GLY A 487 18.50 16.58 -6.21
N ARG A 488 17.76 15.50 -6.02
CA ARG A 488 16.67 15.04 -6.89
C ARG A 488 15.30 15.35 -6.26
N PRO A 489 14.20 15.44 -7.04
CA PRO A 489 12.87 15.72 -6.53
C PRO A 489 12.39 14.68 -5.51
N ALA A 490 12.16 15.08 -4.25
CA ALA A 490 11.72 14.23 -3.16
C ALA A 490 10.31 14.58 -2.64
N ALA A 491 9.79 15.76 -2.98
CA ALA A 491 8.56 16.30 -2.42
C ALA A 491 7.34 15.40 -2.53
N GLY A 492 7.20 14.64 -3.63
CA GLY A 492 6.08 13.71 -3.85
C GLY A 492 6.07 12.56 -2.83
N TRP A 493 7.24 12.04 -2.48
CA TRP A 493 7.37 10.97 -1.48
C TRP A 493 7.12 11.49 -0.06
N TYR A 494 7.65 12.67 0.28
CA TYR A 494 7.33 13.33 1.56
C TYR A 494 5.83 13.61 1.69
N ASP A 495 5.17 14.09 0.62
CA ASP A 495 3.73 14.37 0.64
C ASP A 495 2.91 13.09 0.88
N LEU A 496 3.27 12.01 0.21
CA LEU A 496 2.60 10.72 0.37
C LEU A 496 2.72 10.19 1.81
N VAL A 497 3.93 10.21 2.37
CA VAL A 497 4.18 9.79 3.75
C VAL A 497 3.40 10.68 4.72
N TRP A 498 3.51 12.00 4.60
CA TRP A 498 2.87 12.95 5.52
C TRP A 498 1.35 12.88 5.50
N ARG A 499 0.76 12.74 4.31
CA ARG A 499 -0.69 12.60 4.17
C ARG A 499 -1.20 11.29 4.77
N THR A 500 -0.42 10.23 4.64
CA THR A 500 -0.81 8.90 5.14
C THR A 500 -0.65 8.81 6.65
N ASP A 501 0.48 9.28 7.20
CA ASP A 501 0.76 9.19 8.64
C ASP A 501 1.58 10.40 9.14
N ARG A 502 0.96 11.20 9.99
CA ARG A 502 1.58 12.39 10.59
C ARG A 502 2.54 12.09 11.75
N ALA A 503 2.76 10.82 12.08
CA ALA A 503 3.82 10.44 13.00
C ALA A 503 5.22 10.61 12.37
N TYR A 504 5.31 10.57 11.03
CA TYR A 504 6.56 10.80 10.28
C TYR A 504 6.83 12.31 10.10
N VAL A 505 7.24 12.95 11.19
CA VAL A 505 7.40 14.42 11.24
C VAL A 505 8.50 14.91 10.29
N SER A 506 9.56 14.15 10.04
CA SER A 506 10.58 14.49 9.05
C SER A 506 10.01 14.73 7.66
N ALA A 507 8.91 14.08 7.30
CA ALA A 507 8.26 14.30 6.02
C ALA A 507 7.67 15.73 5.91
N ALA A 508 7.10 16.27 6.99
CA ALA A 508 6.63 17.66 7.01
C ALA A 508 7.79 18.67 6.84
N PHE A 509 8.92 18.44 7.52
CA PHE A 509 10.10 19.28 7.35
C PHE A 509 10.74 19.13 5.95
N GLY A 510 10.73 17.92 5.36
CA GLY A 510 11.16 17.70 3.98
C GLY A 510 10.30 18.46 2.96
N LEU A 511 8.98 18.48 3.16
CA LEU A 511 8.07 19.31 2.37
C LEU A 511 8.35 20.79 2.54
N ALA A 512 8.60 21.25 3.76
CA ALA A 512 8.94 22.63 4.04
C ALA A 512 10.24 23.05 3.34
N ARG A 513 11.31 22.23 3.37
CA ARG A 513 12.55 22.44 2.61
C ARG A 513 12.32 22.45 1.10
N SER A 514 11.33 21.69 0.62
CA SER A 514 10.90 21.70 -0.79
C SER A 514 10.01 22.91 -1.16
N GLY A 515 9.82 23.89 -0.26
CA GLY A 515 9.05 25.11 -0.51
C GLY A 515 7.60 25.12 0.01
N ARG A 516 7.10 24.03 0.61
CA ARG A 516 5.73 23.96 1.16
C ARG A 516 5.71 24.25 2.67
N MET A 517 6.11 25.47 3.06
CA MET A 517 6.25 25.85 4.47
C MET A 517 4.98 25.70 5.31
N ASN A 518 3.81 25.96 4.72
CA ASN A 518 2.51 25.89 5.41
C ASN A 518 2.18 24.52 6.01
N VAL A 519 2.78 23.43 5.50
CA VAL A 519 2.59 22.08 6.03
C VAL A 519 3.00 21.97 7.51
N LEU A 520 3.93 22.80 7.97
CA LEU A 520 4.39 22.82 9.36
C LEU A 520 3.31 23.27 10.36
N ASP A 521 2.26 23.98 9.91
CA ASP A 521 1.08 24.25 10.75
C ASP A 521 0.26 23.00 11.05
N GLU A 522 0.40 21.94 10.25
CA GLU A 522 -0.30 20.68 10.44
C GLU A 522 0.41 19.75 11.44
N VAL A 523 1.65 20.06 11.87
CA VAL A 523 2.36 19.26 12.88
C VAL A 523 1.53 19.27 14.17
N PRO A 524 1.17 18.07 14.72
CA PRO A 524 0.29 17.97 15.87
C PRO A 524 0.77 18.78 17.08
N SER A 525 -0.15 19.38 17.81
CA SER A 525 0.18 20.15 19.03
C SER A 525 0.81 19.30 20.15
N THR A 526 0.60 18.00 20.09
CA THR A 526 1.18 17.01 21.01
C THR A 526 2.59 16.56 20.61
N SER A 527 3.06 16.91 19.40
CA SER A 527 4.39 16.55 18.93
C SER A 527 5.46 17.39 19.64
N VAL A 528 6.54 16.76 20.05
CA VAL A 528 7.75 17.43 20.58
C VAL A 528 8.39 18.39 19.56
N TYR A 529 8.12 18.19 18.27
CA TYR A 529 8.62 19.01 17.17
C TYR A 529 7.69 20.20 16.83
N ARG A 530 6.56 20.35 17.53
CA ARG A 530 5.64 21.47 17.30
C ARG A 530 6.32 22.83 17.45
N VAL A 531 7.18 22.98 18.45
CA VAL A 531 7.92 24.21 18.68
C VAL A 531 8.84 24.52 17.51
N ALA A 532 9.63 23.55 17.04
CA ALA A 532 10.52 23.73 15.89
C ALA A 532 9.75 24.09 14.63
N ALA A 533 8.59 23.47 14.39
CA ALA A 533 7.73 23.79 13.26
C ALA A 533 7.21 25.25 13.31
N GLN A 534 6.77 25.71 14.46
CA GLN A 534 6.27 27.08 14.63
C GLN A 534 7.39 28.13 14.52
N VAL A 535 8.59 27.80 15.02
CA VAL A 535 9.78 28.64 14.87
C VAL A 535 10.17 28.77 13.40
N ALA A 536 10.20 27.66 12.66
CA ALA A 536 10.50 27.67 11.23
C ALA A 536 9.49 28.47 10.42
N LEU A 537 8.19 28.35 10.73
CA LEU A 537 7.13 29.14 10.10
C LEU A 537 7.31 30.63 10.37
N ALA A 538 7.61 31.02 11.60
CA ALA A 538 7.87 32.42 11.93
C ALA A 538 9.11 32.94 11.19
N ALA A 539 10.22 32.21 11.22
CA ALA A 539 11.46 32.58 10.54
C ALA A 539 11.28 32.68 9.02
N SER A 540 10.42 31.87 8.41
CA SER A 540 10.19 31.86 6.96
C SER A 540 9.62 33.17 6.42
N VAL A 541 9.03 33.99 7.29
CA VAL A 541 8.50 35.30 6.92
C VAL A 541 9.62 36.24 6.54
N VAL A 542 10.75 36.20 7.27
CA VAL A 542 11.87 37.13 7.08
C VAL A 542 13.09 36.50 6.41
N ARG A 543 13.19 35.18 6.39
CA ARG A 543 14.28 34.43 5.73
C ARG A 543 13.92 34.15 4.28
N ARG A 544 13.92 35.18 3.46
CA ARG A 544 13.66 35.11 2.02
C ARG A 544 14.45 36.19 1.28
N PRO A 545 14.83 35.98 0.01
CA PRO A 545 15.60 36.94 -0.76
C PRO A 545 14.86 38.24 -1.04
N ASP A 546 13.53 38.20 -1.15
CA ASP A 546 12.69 39.34 -1.43
C ASP A 546 11.61 39.53 -0.35
N LEU A 547 11.63 40.68 0.30
CA LEU A 547 10.67 41.09 1.32
C LEU A 547 9.54 41.97 0.77
N SER A 548 9.60 42.41 -0.48
CA SER A 548 8.67 43.40 -1.05
C SER A 548 7.21 42.93 -1.07
N GLY A 549 6.99 41.63 -1.16
CA GLY A 549 5.66 41.02 -1.14
C GLY A 549 5.04 40.83 0.26
N LEU A 550 5.74 41.19 1.35
CA LEU A 550 5.23 41.06 2.70
C LEU A 550 4.22 42.15 3.04
N THR A 551 3.27 41.80 3.89
CA THR A 551 2.35 42.76 4.51
C THR A 551 2.70 42.99 5.98
N PRO A 552 2.28 44.11 6.59
CA PRO A 552 2.42 44.31 8.03
C PRO A 552 1.79 43.19 8.86
N SER A 553 0.69 42.60 8.37
CA SER A 553 0.00 41.48 9.03
C SER A 553 0.84 40.21 9.11
N ASP A 554 1.64 39.91 8.07
CA ASP A 554 2.51 38.73 8.05
C ASP A 554 3.59 38.85 9.15
N LEU A 555 4.18 40.03 9.29
CA LEU A 555 5.19 40.32 10.31
C LEU A 555 4.61 40.28 11.73
N VAL A 556 3.41 40.82 11.93
CA VAL A 556 2.69 40.77 13.22
C VAL A 556 2.40 39.31 13.58
N SER A 557 1.82 38.54 12.65
CA SER A 557 1.50 37.15 12.87
C SER A 557 2.75 36.32 13.21
N ALA A 558 3.88 36.56 12.55
CA ALA A 558 5.14 35.89 12.85
C ALA A 558 5.65 36.20 14.27
N VAL A 559 5.58 37.45 14.70
CA VAL A 559 5.98 37.86 16.05
C VAL A 559 5.02 37.30 17.10
N GLU A 560 3.72 37.34 16.87
CA GLU A 560 2.71 36.77 17.77
C GLU A 560 2.91 35.26 17.92
N ARG A 561 3.23 34.55 16.83
CA ARG A 561 3.56 33.12 16.82
C ARG A 561 4.73 32.83 17.77
N VAL A 562 5.83 33.58 17.70
CA VAL A 562 7.00 33.40 18.57
C VAL A 562 6.71 33.80 20.02
N THR A 563 6.00 34.90 20.24
CA THR A 563 5.69 35.38 21.61
C THR A 563 4.70 34.47 22.33
N GLY A 564 3.79 33.85 21.60
CA GLY A 564 2.81 32.86 22.12
C GLY A 564 3.33 31.46 22.31
N LEU A 565 4.54 31.11 21.82
CA LEU A 565 5.10 29.77 21.96
C LEU A 565 5.36 29.41 23.41
N LYS A 566 4.84 28.24 23.81
CA LYS A 566 5.22 27.55 25.05
C LYS A 566 6.38 26.58 24.74
N GLY A 567 7.30 26.39 25.69
CA GLY A 567 8.40 25.44 25.55
C GLY A 567 9.71 25.99 24.95
N ILE A 568 9.79 27.31 24.72
CA ILE A 568 11.06 28.03 24.45
C ILE A 568 11.44 28.90 25.64
N ASP A 569 12.75 28.96 25.95
CA ASP A 569 13.24 29.85 27.00
C ASP A 569 13.23 31.34 26.58
N GLY A 570 13.43 32.24 27.55
CA GLY A 570 13.39 33.67 27.30
C GLY A 570 14.48 34.14 26.33
N ARG A 571 15.66 33.51 26.34
CA ARG A 571 16.77 33.83 25.45
C ARG A 571 16.46 33.44 24.00
N GLN A 572 16.00 32.22 23.79
CA GLN A 572 15.59 31.75 22.46
C GLN A 572 14.48 32.63 21.88
N ARG A 573 13.50 33.00 22.70
CA ARG A 573 12.43 33.91 22.30
C ARG A 573 12.96 35.30 21.89
N ASP A 574 13.90 35.86 22.67
CA ASP A 574 14.54 37.13 22.39
C ASP A 574 15.37 37.09 21.09
N VAL A 575 16.11 36.01 20.81
CA VAL A 575 16.87 35.81 19.57
C VAL A 575 15.93 35.81 18.36
N LEU A 576 14.85 35.00 18.40
CA LEU A 576 13.88 34.91 17.32
C LEU A 576 13.11 36.21 17.12
N THR A 577 12.72 36.89 18.22
CA THR A 577 12.06 38.18 18.15
C THR A 577 12.98 39.25 17.54
N ALA A 578 14.28 39.27 17.91
CA ALA A 578 15.26 40.14 17.32
C ALA A 578 15.42 39.92 15.80
N GLU A 579 15.41 38.68 15.37
CA GLU A 579 15.48 38.33 13.95
C GLU A 579 14.27 38.85 13.16
N LEU A 580 13.05 38.64 13.68
CA LEU A 580 11.82 39.12 13.06
C LEU A 580 11.75 40.65 13.00
N LEU A 581 12.17 41.35 14.08
CA LEU A 581 12.24 42.78 14.11
C LEU A 581 13.29 43.36 13.15
N ARG A 582 14.41 42.63 12.96
CA ARG A 582 15.42 43.01 11.96
C ARG A 582 14.84 42.89 10.55
N GLY A 583 14.20 41.74 10.23
CA GLY A 583 13.51 41.57 8.95
C GLY A 583 12.41 42.63 8.71
N ALA A 584 11.71 43.05 9.77
CA ALA A 584 10.74 44.11 9.68
C ALA A 584 11.38 45.49 9.37
N LEU A 585 12.60 45.75 9.89
CA LEU A 585 13.37 46.96 9.51
C LEU A 585 13.83 46.88 8.06
N ASP A 586 14.39 45.75 7.64
CA ASP A 586 14.84 45.54 6.28
C ASP A 586 13.64 45.68 5.29
N TRP A 587 12.44 45.19 5.69
CA TRP A 587 11.21 45.42 4.94
C TRP A 587 10.82 46.88 4.83
N LEU A 588 10.91 47.69 5.91
CA LEU A 588 10.62 49.15 5.86
C LEU A 588 11.57 49.87 4.90
N GLU A 589 12.81 49.40 4.74
CA GLU A 589 13.81 49.96 3.81
C GLU A 589 13.43 49.68 2.33
N THR A 590 12.59 48.66 2.03
CA THR A 590 12.08 48.42 0.65
C THR A 590 11.08 49.48 0.18
N GLY A 591 10.66 50.42 1.04
CA GLY A 591 9.72 51.51 0.72
C GLY A 591 8.25 51.06 0.61
N PRO A 592 7.75 50.18 1.47
CA PRO A 592 6.35 49.76 1.44
C PRO A 592 5.42 50.92 1.84
N PRO A 593 4.07 50.75 1.62
CA PRO A 593 3.09 51.65 2.22
C PRO A 593 3.25 51.69 3.74
N SER A 594 3.17 52.89 4.32
CA SER A 594 3.34 53.06 5.77
C SER A 594 2.37 52.21 6.56
N PRO A 595 2.83 51.42 7.54
CA PRO A 595 1.95 50.66 8.43
C PRO A 595 0.96 51.56 9.16
N PRO A 596 -0.22 51.07 9.57
CA PRO A 596 -1.16 51.81 10.42
C PRO A 596 -0.47 52.36 11.67
N LYS A 597 -0.78 53.63 12.06
CA LYS A 597 -0.09 54.33 13.15
C LYS A 597 -0.24 53.68 14.52
N ASP A 598 -1.29 52.96 14.73
CA ASP A 598 -1.66 52.23 15.96
C ASP A 598 -1.10 50.78 15.98
N LEU A 599 -0.49 50.34 14.88
CA LEU A 599 0.06 49.00 14.79
C LEU A 599 1.36 48.88 15.62
N THR A 600 1.44 47.81 16.41
CA THR A 600 2.65 47.52 17.21
C THR A 600 3.24 46.16 16.79
N LEU A 601 4.56 46.02 16.89
CA LEU A 601 5.30 44.80 16.65
C LEU A 601 6.19 44.52 17.87
N ALA A 602 6.02 43.36 18.49
CA ALA A 602 6.67 42.98 19.75
C ALA A 602 6.52 44.04 20.87
N GLY A 603 5.38 44.73 20.95
CA GLY A 603 5.10 45.79 21.94
C GLY A 603 5.79 47.12 21.67
N ALA A 604 6.32 47.34 20.47
CA ALA A 604 6.85 48.63 20.02
C ALA A 604 6.03 49.18 18.85
N PRO A 605 5.89 50.50 18.67
CA PRO A 605 5.26 51.09 17.48
C PRO A 605 5.95 50.55 16.21
N PHE A 606 5.16 50.19 15.20
CA PHE A 606 5.69 49.66 13.93
C PHE A 606 6.23 50.82 13.06
N THR A 607 7.25 51.44 13.54
CA THR A 607 8.02 52.53 12.89
C THR A 607 9.49 52.19 13.00
N GLU A 608 10.31 52.71 12.11
CA GLU A 608 11.76 52.50 12.15
C GLU A 608 12.34 52.80 13.55
N GLN A 609 12.00 53.95 14.13
CA GLN A 609 12.48 54.35 15.43
C GLN A 609 11.98 53.44 16.56
N GLY A 610 10.72 53.01 16.51
CA GLY A 610 10.15 52.07 17.48
C GLY A 610 10.82 50.71 17.45
N LEU A 611 11.00 50.14 16.26
CA LEU A 611 11.64 48.85 16.04
C LEU A 611 13.12 48.89 16.45
N ARG A 612 13.87 49.97 16.10
CA ARG A 612 15.29 50.13 16.49
C ARG A 612 15.45 50.15 18.00
N ARG A 613 14.62 50.92 18.73
CA ARG A 613 14.63 50.94 20.21
C ARG A 613 14.34 49.58 20.82
N ARG A 614 13.37 48.89 20.26
CA ARG A 614 13.03 47.56 20.76
C ARG A 614 14.14 46.56 20.54
N LEU A 615 14.75 46.53 19.36
CA LEU A 615 15.93 45.74 19.04
C LEU A 615 17.11 46.00 19.97
N GLU A 616 17.44 47.29 20.18
CA GLU A 616 18.50 47.67 21.12
C GLU A 616 18.24 47.09 22.51
N SER A 617 17.00 47.19 23.02
CA SER A 617 16.61 46.65 24.31
C SER A 617 16.77 45.13 24.37
N ILE A 618 16.39 44.41 23.31
CA ILE A 618 16.51 42.93 23.24
C ILE A 618 17.98 42.53 23.19
N TYR A 619 18.81 43.17 22.34
CA TYR A 619 20.24 42.83 22.27
C TYR A 619 20.98 43.13 23.58
N ARG A 620 20.61 44.18 24.33
CA ARG A 620 21.16 44.42 25.67
C ARG A 620 20.78 43.35 26.68
N ARG A 621 19.55 42.82 26.63
CA ARG A 621 19.16 41.65 27.46
C ARG A 621 19.93 40.42 27.10
N LEU A 622 20.08 40.10 25.80
CA LEU A 622 20.88 38.99 25.32
C LEU A 622 22.34 39.09 25.77
N ALA A 623 22.93 40.31 25.68
CA ALA A 623 24.29 40.56 26.18
C ALA A 623 24.44 40.33 27.68
N ALA A 624 23.40 40.65 28.49
CA ALA A 624 23.42 40.38 29.94
C ALA A 624 23.37 38.92 30.30
N HIS A 625 22.82 38.05 29.41
CA HIS A 625 22.70 36.61 29.63
C HIS A 625 23.60 35.78 28.69
N ALA A 626 24.63 36.41 28.11
CA ALA A 626 25.55 35.73 27.20
C ALA A 626 26.49 34.76 27.98
N ASP A 627 26.70 33.56 27.41
CA ASP A 627 27.51 32.48 28.03
C ASP A 627 29.02 32.73 27.92
N SER A 628 29.43 33.59 26.97
CA SER A 628 30.84 33.94 26.77
C SER A 628 31.07 35.43 26.63
N ARG A 629 32.31 35.89 26.90
CA ARG A 629 32.72 37.27 26.71
C ARG A 629 32.64 37.69 25.25
N GLN A 630 32.96 36.79 24.32
CA GLN A 630 32.91 37.05 22.90
C GLN A 630 31.46 37.27 22.43
N GLU A 631 30.53 36.41 22.83
CA GLU A 631 29.11 36.53 22.52
C GLU A 631 28.52 37.82 23.12
N ARG A 632 28.87 38.17 24.36
CA ARG A 632 28.46 39.42 25.00
C ARG A 632 28.86 40.62 24.18
N HIS A 633 30.11 40.66 23.69
CA HIS A 633 30.61 41.77 22.85
C HIS A 633 29.84 41.82 21.54
N ALA A 634 29.57 40.68 20.88
CA ALA A 634 28.80 40.60 19.65
C ALA A 634 27.37 41.23 19.81
N PHE A 635 26.67 40.85 20.92
CA PHE A 635 25.35 41.46 21.19
C PHE A 635 25.42 42.96 21.53
N ILE A 636 26.47 43.42 22.20
CA ILE A 636 26.66 44.85 22.45
C ILE A 636 26.89 45.60 21.14
N ASP A 637 27.69 45.05 20.24
CA ASP A 637 27.94 45.66 18.92
C ASP A 637 26.64 45.71 18.07
N LEU A 638 25.84 44.64 18.09
CA LEU A 638 24.52 44.63 17.47
C LEU A 638 23.59 45.69 18.08
N ALA A 639 23.56 45.84 19.42
CA ALA A 639 22.76 46.85 20.09
C ALA A 639 23.17 48.27 19.65
N ASN A 640 24.46 48.54 19.54
CA ASN A 640 24.99 49.82 19.11
C ASN A 640 24.68 50.09 17.62
N SER A 641 24.75 49.09 16.75
CA SER A 641 24.49 49.21 15.32
C SER A 641 23.04 49.58 15.00
N VAL A 642 22.08 49.11 15.81
CA VAL A 642 20.64 49.34 15.61
C VAL A 642 20.13 50.59 16.33
N ARG A 643 20.93 51.23 17.17
CA ARG A 643 20.53 52.39 17.98
C ARG A 643 20.01 53.51 17.11
N PRO A 644 18.84 54.11 17.43
CA PRO A 644 18.33 55.27 16.69
C PRO A 644 19.35 56.43 16.70
N ARG A 645 19.67 56.99 15.54
CA ARG A 645 20.49 58.19 15.44
C ARG A 645 19.64 59.39 15.83
N THR A 646 19.89 60.00 16.95
CA THR A 646 19.30 61.29 17.33
C THR A 646 20.16 62.36 16.71
N TRP A 647 19.61 63.15 15.77
CA TRP A 647 20.20 64.37 15.37
C TRP A 647 19.97 65.38 16.51
N TRP A 648 21.04 65.94 17.00
CA TRP A 648 20.98 67.07 17.92
C TRP A 648 20.58 68.35 17.18
#